data_6066e74aff3a1a3cb9ab70585c9badc8
#
_entry.id   6066e74aff3a1a3cb9ab70585c9badc8
#
_cell.length_a   1.000
_cell.length_b   1.000
_cell.length_c   1.000
_cell.angle_alpha   90.00
_cell.angle_beta   90.00
_cell.angle_gamma   90.00
#
_symmetry.space_group_name_H-M   'P 1'
#
loop_
_entity.id
_entity.type
_entity.pdbx_description
1 polymer ?
#
loop_
_entity_poly.entity_id
_entity_poly.type
_entity_poly.pdbx_seq_one_letter_code
_entity_poly.pdbx_strand_id
1 'polypeptide(L)'
;MNVFHKLTIESLKKNKTRTIVTIIGIILSTAMICAVASLSSSFHSYLNDFVSYEKGSWHIKLEETNNVNAQKIIDDSRTKKAVYSKELGYANFKINESDENLLYVMAGSNGFSDVMPVHMIKGHYPQSSNEIILPSHLSYKNYKLGDKITLELGKRFYNGKELHQSSDVILADHRDSGESFVPTEKRTFTIVGIYERPVFESYDAPGYTAITVLSEELNKNDTVSVWAELKNPLNALKMCEDINGCVYNKTIMQLYGFGFDQSSNMTNVFYGMLIIVLALIIFASVALIYNAFSISVSERTKQFGLLSSLGATKKQLRKMVNFEALVLSCVGIPIGIGAGLLGIFITLKLVGDKIASFLENEDVLLTFNVHPIFVLAAVLLSFLTIFISVYKPSIRATKVSAIEAIRQSKDIKIKNHNFKTQKWVYKLYGLPGVLAQKNYKRSAKKYRTTVISLSMSIIIFISVFSFTSYLLKTVDHESGWSCDIIISFVNNRSSDVIKARETFNSVREINTVGESLFFVSNHWDDALNPHIIFVDDNNFKNLLKENYLSEKEYMKKDSPKALIYRSVIDGKKTTDGLDEWITEGASVGINSIRKLDDYSYGFLCSDDEGKHYVQYQNEKGDKIKKASIKEACEKRTITAGKEIKNLSVTLKRYIDRNAALILPLSSIENVYVSNSYTIMDLTKEISIFSDDYIKCEKDIREKLNVAEDESAIITGISIHNAAKEMNSIKNMILVIRIFCYGFVALLTLISAANIFNTITTNISLRRREFAMLQSIGMTQKEIKRMMRFECMKYGLTSLLIGVPISLLITLLIHMVVTREFDVAFLVPFVPITICALGIFLLVFSTMSDAMRKINDQNTIETLKDENQ
;
A
#
# COMPACT_ATOMS: atom_id res chain seq x y z
N MET A 1 -48.78 9.91 -19.31
CA MET A 1 -48.29 9.17 -18.12
C MET A 1 -49.28 8.05 -17.81
N ASN A 2 -48.79 6.80 -17.69
CA ASN A 2 -49.66 5.63 -17.44
C ASN A 2 -50.29 5.75 -16.02
N VAL A 3 -51.56 5.32 -15.86
CA VAL A 3 -52.30 5.36 -14.58
C VAL A 3 -51.47 4.78 -13.40
N PHE A 4 -50.77 3.71 -13.66
CA PHE A 4 -49.89 3.08 -12.66
C PHE A 4 -48.72 3.98 -12.20
N HIS A 5 -48.12 4.79 -13.08
CA HIS A 5 -47.07 5.74 -12.74
C HIS A 5 -47.62 6.89 -11.89
N LYS A 6 -48.84 7.41 -12.21
CA LYS A 6 -49.48 8.44 -11.42
C LYS A 6 -49.82 7.96 -10.00
N LEU A 7 -50.34 6.75 -9.88
CA LEU A 7 -50.61 6.09 -8.60
C LEU A 7 -49.34 5.91 -7.76
N THR A 8 -48.21 5.57 -8.40
CA THR A 8 -46.92 5.43 -7.70
C THR A 8 -46.45 6.74 -7.13
N ILE A 9 -46.48 7.83 -7.92
CA ILE A 9 -46.05 9.16 -7.46
C ILE A 9 -46.94 9.66 -6.31
N GLU A 10 -48.26 9.53 -6.42
CA GLU A 10 -49.15 9.93 -5.34
C GLU A 10 -48.94 9.10 -4.06
N SER A 11 -48.67 7.81 -4.19
CA SER A 11 -48.31 6.97 -3.05
C SER A 11 -46.99 7.42 -2.37
N LEU A 12 -45.96 7.83 -3.13
CA LEU A 12 -44.72 8.36 -2.61
C LEU A 12 -44.94 9.67 -1.85
N LYS A 13 -45.76 10.59 -2.38
CA LYS A 13 -46.11 11.85 -1.73
C LYS A 13 -46.89 11.66 -0.43
N LYS A 14 -47.80 10.67 -0.39
CA LYS A 14 -48.60 10.37 0.81
C LYS A 14 -47.75 9.77 1.94
N ASN A 15 -46.74 8.97 1.60
CA ASN A 15 -45.88 8.29 2.57
C ASN A 15 -44.50 8.96 2.71
N LYS A 16 -44.45 10.28 3.03
CA LYS A 16 -43.24 11.12 3.06
C LYS A 16 -42.10 10.52 3.90
N THR A 17 -42.36 10.10 5.13
CA THR A 17 -41.32 9.57 6.05
C THR A 17 -40.60 8.37 5.45
N ARG A 18 -41.33 7.42 4.87
CA ARG A 18 -40.73 6.24 4.23
C ARG A 18 -39.97 6.60 2.97
N THR A 19 -40.53 7.47 2.14
CA THR A 19 -39.89 7.96 0.91
C THR A 19 -38.56 8.62 1.22
N ILE A 20 -38.51 9.48 2.26
CA ILE A 20 -37.29 10.14 2.72
C ILE A 20 -36.25 9.11 3.21
N VAL A 21 -36.63 8.15 4.05
CA VAL A 21 -35.70 7.13 4.56
C VAL A 21 -35.12 6.28 3.41
N THR A 22 -35.94 5.94 2.41
CA THR A 22 -35.46 5.19 1.24
C THR A 22 -34.50 6.03 0.38
N ILE A 23 -34.82 7.32 0.16
CA ILE A 23 -33.94 8.26 -0.54
C ILE A 23 -32.62 8.41 0.21
N ILE A 24 -32.63 8.61 1.51
CA ILE A 24 -31.41 8.69 2.34
C ILE A 24 -30.57 7.42 2.19
N GLY A 25 -31.20 6.24 2.17
CA GLY A 25 -30.51 4.98 1.92
C GLY A 25 -29.82 4.93 0.56
N ILE A 26 -30.49 5.42 -0.49
CA ILE A 26 -29.91 5.51 -1.84
C ILE A 26 -28.78 6.55 -1.87
N ILE A 27 -28.97 7.71 -1.24
CA ILE A 27 -27.94 8.76 -1.14
C ILE A 27 -26.68 8.21 -0.46
N LEU A 28 -26.79 7.60 0.72
CA LEU A 28 -25.65 7.05 1.46
C LEU A 28 -24.92 5.97 0.66
N SER A 29 -25.70 5.05 0.03
CA SER A 29 -25.12 4.00 -0.81
C SER A 29 -24.37 4.58 -2.03
N THR A 30 -24.99 5.52 -2.73
CA THR A 30 -24.38 6.15 -3.91
C THR A 30 -23.20 7.04 -3.53
N ALA A 31 -23.29 7.77 -2.42
CA ALA A 31 -22.19 8.60 -1.92
C ALA A 31 -20.96 7.74 -1.60
N MET A 32 -21.16 6.57 -1.01
CA MET A 32 -20.06 5.65 -0.68
C MET A 32 -19.41 5.06 -1.94
N ILE A 33 -20.22 4.63 -2.93
CA ILE A 33 -19.70 4.12 -4.21
C ILE A 33 -18.95 5.23 -4.95
N CYS A 34 -19.52 6.45 -4.98
CA CYS A 34 -18.90 7.61 -5.63
C CYS A 34 -17.62 8.05 -4.90
N ALA A 35 -17.60 8.03 -3.57
CA ALA A 35 -16.43 8.35 -2.78
C ALA A 35 -15.24 7.42 -3.10
N VAL A 36 -15.49 6.10 -3.14
CA VAL A 36 -14.44 5.13 -3.49
C VAL A 36 -13.97 5.31 -4.93
N ALA A 37 -14.90 5.51 -5.87
CA ALA A 37 -14.54 5.75 -7.28
C ALA A 37 -13.73 7.04 -7.46
N SER A 38 -14.10 8.12 -6.75
CA SER A 38 -13.40 9.41 -6.80
C SER A 38 -12.03 9.33 -6.15
N LEU A 39 -11.92 8.64 -5.01
CA LEU A 39 -10.63 8.40 -4.36
C LEU A 39 -9.70 7.58 -5.26
N SER A 40 -10.21 6.51 -5.88
CA SER A 40 -9.43 5.69 -6.82
C SER A 40 -8.97 6.51 -8.02
N SER A 41 -9.82 7.41 -8.56
CA SER A 41 -9.45 8.31 -9.66
C SER A 41 -8.34 9.28 -9.25
N SER A 42 -8.50 9.96 -8.11
CA SER A 42 -7.53 10.93 -7.60
C SER A 42 -6.19 10.25 -7.27
N PHE A 43 -6.24 9.06 -6.69
CA PHE A 43 -5.03 8.30 -6.37
C PHE A 43 -4.33 7.78 -7.64
N HIS A 44 -5.08 7.33 -8.63
CA HIS A 44 -4.51 6.92 -9.92
C HIS A 44 -3.84 8.11 -10.64
N SER A 45 -4.48 9.29 -10.65
CA SER A 45 -3.87 10.52 -11.19
C SER A 45 -2.58 10.84 -10.47
N TYR A 46 -2.60 10.83 -9.13
CA TYR A 46 -1.44 11.10 -8.31
C TYR A 46 -0.28 10.13 -8.57
N LEU A 47 -0.54 8.82 -8.66
CA LEU A 47 0.50 7.84 -9.00
C LEU A 47 1.06 8.07 -10.39
N ASN A 48 0.22 8.44 -11.35
CA ASN A 48 0.67 8.75 -12.70
C ASN A 48 1.55 10.02 -12.72
N ASP A 49 1.14 11.07 -12.00
CA ASP A 49 1.90 12.31 -11.89
C ASP A 49 3.23 12.06 -11.15
N PHE A 50 3.23 11.25 -10.09
CA PHE A 50 4.43 10.85 -9.35
C PHE A 50 5.41 10.04 -10.22
N VAL A 51 4.93 9.02 -10.92
CA VAL A 51 5.79 8.23 -11.83
C VAL A 51 6.31 9.08 -12.99
N SER A 52 5.47 10.00 -13.50
CA SER A 52 5.88 10.94 -14.55
C SER A 52 6.93 11.92 -14.06
N TYR A 53 6.84 12.38 -12.82
CA TYR A 53 7.85 13.23 -12.19
C TYR A 53 9.17 12.47 -12.04
N GLU A 54 9.16 11.26 -11.49
CA GLU A 54 10.37 10.50 -11.23
C GLU A 54 11.01 9.92 -12.50
N LYS A 55 10.20 9.32 -13.39
CA LYS A 55 10.71 8.52 -14.53
C LYS A 55 10.44 9.13 -15.90
N GLY A 56 9.73 10.25 -15.93
CA GLY A 56 9.25 10.88 -17.16
C GLY A 56 7.88 10.34 -17.59
N SER A 57 7.18 11.14 -18.40
CA SER A 57 5.82 10.84 -18.89
C SER A 57 5.79 9.91 -20.12
N TRP A 58 6.93 9.41 -20.56
CA TRP A 58 7.03 8.57 -21.75
C TRP A 58 6.41 7.19 -21.56
N HIS A 59 5.72 6.72 -22.61
CA HIS A 59 5.10 5.38 -22.62
C HIS A 59 5.97 4.35 -23.35
N ILE A 60 6.72 4.77 -24.37
CA ILE A 60 7.64 3.95 -25.13
C ILE A 60 8.97 4.65 -25.35
N LYS A 61 10.03 3.88 -25.47
CA LYS A 61 11.36 4.37 -25.84
C LYS A 61 12.01 3.47 -26.89
N LEU A 62 12.88 4.06 -27.69
CA LEU A 62 13.78 3.38 -28.62
C LEU A 62 15.15 4.03 -28.50
N GLU A 63 16.08 3.30 -27.89
CA GLU A 63 17.43 3.79 -27.61
C GLU A 63 18.39 3.46 -28.76
N GLU A 64 19.40 4.29 -28.96
CA GLU A 64 20.52 4.10 -29.91
C GLU A 64 20.06 3.68 -31.31
N THR A 65 19.05 4.35 -31.83
CA THR A 65 18.49 4.02 -33.15
C THR A 65 18.88 5.06 -34.19
N ASN A 66 18.80 4.70 -35.49
CA ASN A 66 18.97 5.66 -36.55
C ASN A 66 17.75 6.62 -36.65
N ASN A 67 17.99 7.82 -37.18
CA ASN A 67 16.93 8.84 -37.30
C ASN A 67 15.73 8.37 -38.13
N VAL A 68 15.89 7.46 -39.08
CA VAL A 68 14.78 6.91 -39.88
C VAL A 68 13.78 6.10 -39.04
N ASN A 69 14.29 5.31 -38.08
CA ASN A 69 13.41 4.55 -37.16
C ASN A 69 12.83 5.46 -36.08
N ALA A 70 13.59 6.44 -35.61
CA ALA A 70 13.11 7.46 -34.70
C ALA A 70 11.89 8.21 -35.28
N GLN A 71 11.99 8.59 -36.57
CA GLN A 71 10.93 9.31 -37.27
C GLN A 71 9.64 8.50 -37.40
N LYS A 72 9.73 7.15 -37.49
CA LYS A 72 8.54 6.30 -37.49
C LYS A 72 7.72 6.41 -36.20
N ILE A 73 8.39 6.61 -35.04
CA ILE A 73 7.70 6.84 -33.77
C ILE A 73 7.14 8.25 -33.66
N ILE A 74 7.89 9.24 -34.14
CA ILE A 74 7.50 10.65 -34.11
C ILE A 74 6.26 10.90 -34.97
N ASP A 75 6.23 10.34 -36.18
CA ASP A 75 5.15 10.53 -37.17
C ASP A 75 3.95 9.58 -36.96
N ASP A 76 4.04 8.61 -36.04
CA ASP A 76 2.95 7.66 -35.80
C ASP A 76 1.71 8.38 -35.26
N SER A 77 0.55 8.10 -35.84
CA SER A 77 -0.72 8.71 -35.47
C SER A 77 -1.14 8.47 -33.99
N ARG A 78 -0.59 7.43 -33.38
CA ARG A 78 -0.79 7.06 -31.95
C ARG A 78 0.03 7.94 -31.01
N THR A 79 1.10 8.57 -31.50
CA THR A 79 1.97 9.44 -30.72
C THR A 79 1.28 10.76 -30.41
N LYS A 80 1.36 11.20 -29.17
CA LYS A 80 0.88 12.51 -28.68
C LYS A 80 2.01 13.51 -28.69
N LYS A 81 3.14 13.15 -28.11
CA LYS A 81 4.36 13.93 -28.02
C LYS A 81 5.57 12.99 -28.09
N ALA A 82 6.58 13.36 -28.82
CA ALA A 82 7.84 12.64 -28.87
C ALA A 82 9.02 13.60 -28.69
N VAL A 83 10.02 13.15 -27.96
CA VAL A 83 11.29 13.86 -27.77
C VAL A 83 12.43 12.91 -28.05
N TYR A 84 13.55 13.46 -28.46
CA TYR A 84 14.74 12.67 -28.75
C TYR A 84 15.99 13.33 -28.20
N SER A 85 17.01 12.53 -28.00
CA SER A 85 18.35 13.01 -27.65
C SER A 85 19.41 12.43 -28.58
N LYS A 86 20.46 13.22 -28.76
CA LYS A 86 21.68 12.82 -29.47
C LYS A 86 22.85 12.89 -28.51
N GLU A 87 23.65 11.86 -28.46
CA GLU A 87 24.92 11.86 -27.77
C GLU A 87 25.93 12.79 -28.48
N LEU A 88 26.52 13.72 -27.75
CA LEU A 88 27.59 14.57 -28.26
C LEU A 88 28.97 14.03 -27.89
N GLY A 89 29.04 13.18 -26.87
CA GLY A 89 30.27 12.52 -26.43
C GLY A 89 30.64 12.82 -24.99
N TYR A 90 31.82 12.40 -24.62
CA TYR A 90 32.40 12.57 -23.30
C TYR A 90 33.44 13.68 -23.30
N ALA A 91 33.63 14.32 -22.16
CA ALA A 91 34.73 15.26 -21.93
C ALA A 91 35.43 14.96 -20.61
N ASN A 92 36.73 15.13 -20.57
CA ASN A 92 37.47 15.08 -19.31
C ASN A 92 37.12 16.31 -18.48
N PHE A 93 36.63 16.10 -17.25
CA PHE A 93 36.14 17.13 -16.38
C PHE A 93 36.67 16.93 -14.98
N LYS A 94 37.62 17.82 -14.58
CA LYS A 94 38.26 17.72 -13.25
C LYS A 94 37.34 18.30 -12.18
N ILE A 95 36.92 17.49 -11.23
CA ILE A 95 36.16 17.92 -10.05
C ILE A 95 37.09 18.23 -8.88
N ASN A 96 38.09 17.39 -8.66
CA ASN A 96 39.17 17.55 -7.65
C ASN A 96 40.54 17.27 -8.28
N GLU A 97 41.64 17.68 -7.60
CA GLU A 97 42.99 17.44 -8.11
C GLU A 97 43.34 15.94 -8.20
N SER A 98 42.63 15.08 -7.49
CA SER A 98 42.87 13.63 -7.41
C SER A 98 42.02 12.75 -8.31
N ASP A 99 40.87 13.26 -8.82
CA ASP A 99 39.93 12.44 -9.57
C ASP A 99 39.69 12.98 -10.98
N GLU A 100 39.96 12.16 -12.00
CA GLU A 100 39.56 12.43 -13.39
C GLU A 100 38.11 11.88 -13.59
N ASN A 101 37.12 12.78 -13.52
CA ASN A 101 35.75 12.43 -13.82
C ASN A 101 35.39 12.81 -15.25
N LEU A 102 34.51 11.98 -15.88
CA LEU A 102 34.01 12.23 -17.21
C LEU A 102 32.70 12.97 -17.14
N LEU A 103 32.53 13.96 -18.02
CA LEU A 103 31.24 14.58 -18.29
C LEU A 103 30.67 13.97 -19.57
N TYR A 104 29.50 13.37 -19.48
CA TYR A 104 28.72 12.88 -20.64
C TYR A 104 27.81 13.99 -21.10
N VAL A 105 27.98 14.46 -22.34
CA VAL A 105 27.20 15.57 -22.90
C VAL A 105 26.19 15.04 -23.91
N MET A 106 24.91 15.28 -23.63
CA MET A 106 23.82 14.95 -24.53
C MET A 106 23.06 16.21 -24.95
N ALA A 107 22.54 16.21 -26.18
CA ALA A 107 21.68 17.25 -26.69
C ALA A 107 20.23 16.74 -26.79
N GLY A 108 19.31 17.38 -26.06
CA GLY A 108 17.87 17.07 -26.11
C GLY A 108 17.14 17.90 -27.17
N SER A 109 16.10 17.36 -27.77
CA SER A 109 15.19 18.10 -28.64
C SER A 109 14.39 19.14 -27.87
N ASN A 110 13.77 20.08 -28.59
CA ASN A 110 12.85 21.04 -27.95
C ASN A 110 11.75 20.32 -27.17
N GLY A 111 11.52 20.72 -25.91
CA GLY A 111 10.53 20.11 -25.02
C GLY A 111 10.98 18.77 -24.43
N PHE A 112 12.29 18.46 -24.45
CA PHE A 112 12.84 17.25 -23.85
C PHE A 112 12.49 17.15 -22.35
N SER A 113 12.60 18.24 -21.60
CA SER A 113 12.22 18.32 -20.18
C SER A 113 10.73 18.16 -19.90
N ASP A 114 9.87 18.22 -20.91
CA ASP A 114 8.42 18.02 -20.71
C ASP A 114 8.04 16.53 -20.69
N VAL A 115 8.92 15.66 -21.20
CA VAL A 115 8.70 14.21 -21.28
C VAL A 115 9.68 13.45 -20.41
N MET A 116 10.91 13.94 -20.33
CA MET A 116 11.98 13.35 -19.51
C MET A 116 12.11 14.08 -18.17
N PRO A 117 12.44 13.36 -17.07
CA PRO A 117 12.48 13.93 -15.73
C PRO A 117 13.76 14.77 -15.54
N VAL A 118 13.71 16.03 -15.94
CA VAL A 118 14.78 17.02 -15.76
C VAL A 118 14.28 18.14 -14.87
N HIS A 119 14.61 18.05 -13.56
CA HIS A 119 14.13 18.97 -12.53
C HIS A 119 15.18 20.05 -12.26
N MET A 120 14.84 21.30 -12.56
CA MET A 120 15.75 22.43 -12.38
C MET A 120 15.79 22.89 -10.92
N ILE A 121 17.01 22.93 -10.33
CA ILE A 121 17.24 23.49 -8.99
C ILE A 121 17.50 24.99 -9.07
N LYS A 122 18.33 25.41 -10.06
CA LYS A 122 18.68 26.82 -10.26
C LYS A 122 18.82 27.12 -11.75
N GLY A 123 18.52 28.35 -12.14
CA GLY A 123 18.67 28.79 -13.53
C GLY A 123 17.50 28.35 -14.41
N HIS A 124 17.73 28.04 -15.67
CA HIS A 124 16.73 27.63 -16.64
C HIS A 124 17.25 26.55 -17.58
N TYR A 125 16.33 25.81 -18.23
CA TYR A 125 16.69 24.82 -19.25
C TYR A 125 17.36 25.51 -20.45
N PRO A 126 18.38 24.91 -21.11
CA PRO A 126 19.08 25.50 -22.25
C PRO A 126 18.12 25.89 -23.37
N GLN A 127 18.34 27.09 -23.93
CA GLN A 127 17.54 27.61 -25.07
C GLN A 127 18.35 27.60 -26.37
N SER A 128 19.67 27.44 -26.27
CA SER A 128 20.58 27.39 -27.40
C SER A 128 21.60 26.27 -27.24
N SER A 129 22.18 25.82 -28.35
CA SER A 129 23.21 24.74 -28.34
C SER A 129 24.52 25.14 -27.69
N ASN A 130 24.71 26.39 -27.34
CA ASN A 130 25.88 26.91 -26.62
C ASN A 130 25.60 27.07 -25.11
N GLU A 131 24.40 26.69 -24.66
CA GLU A 131 24.03 26.67 -23.25
C GLU A 131 24.04 25.22 -22.74
N ILE A 132 24.41 25.05 -21.49
CA ILE A 132 24.48 23.73 -20.86
C ILE A 132 23.94 23.80 -19.43
N ILE A 133 23.30 22.75 -18.98
CA ILE A 133 22.96 22.54 -17.59
C ILE A 133 23.78 21.38 -17.03
N LEU A 134 24.17 21.51 -15.77
CA LEU A 134 24.96 20.53 -15.05
C LEU A 134 24.13 19.90 -13.92
N PRO A 135 24.34 18.61 -13.63
CA PRO A 135 23.64 17.95 -12.52
C PRO A 135 24.20 18.41 -11.16
N SER A 136 23.34 18.41 -10.14
CA SER A 136 23.60 18.93 -8.81
C SER A 136 24.77 18.25 -8.07
N HIS A 137 24.98 16.96 -8.33
CA HIS A 137 26.06 16.18 -7.73
C HIS A 137 27.45 16.46 -8.32
N LEU A 138 27.53 17.29 -9.37
CA LEU A 138 28.77 17.93 -9.78
C LEU A 138 29.06 19.08 -8.81
N SER A 139 30.03 18.90 -7.93
CA SER A 139 30.42 19.79 -6.84
C SER A 139 30.22 21.30 -7.12
N TYR A 140 29.36 21.92 -6.34
CA TYR A 140 29.00 23.35 -6.40
C TYR A 140 30.15 24.35 -6.22
N LYS A 141 31.34 23.89 -5.82
CA LYS A 141 32.37 24.81 -5.35
C LYS A 141 33.13 25.54 -6.46
N ASN A 142 33.06 25.05 -7.70
CA ASN A 142 33.92 25.57 -8.77
C ASN A 142 33.17 26.24 -9.94
N TYR A 143 31.84 26.07 -10.12
CA TYR A 143 31.11 26.64 -11.26
C TYR A 143 29.94 27.47 -10.82
N LYS A 144 29.77 28.63 -11.48
CA LYS A 144 28.65 29.57 -11.26
C LYS A 144 27.80 29.69 -12.52
N LEU A 145 26.56 30.03 -12.33
CA LEU A 145 25.68 30.36 -13.46
C LEU A 145 26.30 31.54 -14.23
N GLY A 146 26.37 31.39 -15.55
CA GLY A 146 27.00 32.36 -16.46
C GLY A 146 28.47 32.06 -16.80
N ASP A 147 29.11 31.11 -16.10
CA ASP A 147 30.51 30.74 -16.43
C ASP A 147 30.56 30.03 -17.79
N LYS A 148 31.62 30.27 -18.52
CA LYS A 148 31.90 29.60 -19.80
C LYS A 148 32.87 28.46 -19.59
N ILE A 149 32.50 27.31 -20.03
CA ILE A 149 33.34 26.08 -20.01
C ILE A 149 33.63 25.65 -21.45
N THR A 150 34.87 25.30 -21.71
CA THR A 150 35.29 24.76 -23.01
C THR A 150 35.61 23.29 -22.82
N LEU A 151 34.79 22.43 -23.44
CA LEU A 151 34.91 20.97 -23.37
C LEU A 151 35.50 20.44 -24.68
N GLU A 152 36.44 19.52 -24.54
CA GLU A 152 36.92 18.72 -25.65
C GLU A 152 36.12 17.41 -25.67
N LEU A 153 35.09 17.37 -26.53
CA LEU A 153 34.20 16.23 -26.66
C LEU A 153 34.85 15.12 -27.45
N GLY A 154 34.64 13.88 -27.06
CA GLY A 154 35.22 12.73 -27.70
C GLY A 154 34.45 11.46 -27.40
N LYS A 155 34.91 10.36 -28.00
CA LYS A 155 34.34 9.03 -27.83
C LYS A 155 35.31 8.14 -27.07
N ARG A 156 34.74 7.20 -26.32
CA ARG A 156 35.45 6.21 -25.51
C ARG A 156 35.49 4.89 -26.24
N PHE A 157 36.62 4.23 -26.26
CA PHE A 157 36.80 2.92 -26.89
C PHE A 157 37.52 1.96 -25.94
N TYR A 158 37.14 0.71 -25.96
CA TYR A 158 37.81 -0.39 -25.31
C TYR A 158 37.94 -1.58 -26.26
N ASN A 159 39.16 -2.04 -26.46
CA ASN A 159 39.47 -3.12 -27.46
C ASN A 159 38.82 -2.87 -28.83
N GLY A 160 38.76 -1.62 -29.28
CA GLY A 160 38.21 -1.21 -30.56
C GLY A 160 36.67 -1.13 -30.62
N LYS A 161 35.96 -1.36 -29.51
CA LYS A 161 34.50 -1.14 -29.40
C LYS A 161 34.27 0.23 -28.78
N GLU A 162 33.33 0.97 -29.34
CA GLU A 162 32.83 2.23 -28.76
C GLU A 162 32.06 1.92 -27.46
N LEU A 163 32.32 2.69 -26.43
CA LEU A 163 31.64 2.59 -25.13
C LEU A 163 30.61 3.71 -24.99
N HIS A 164 29.42 3.35 -24.57
CA HIS A 164 28.30 4.25 -24.36
C HIS A 164 28.00 4.43 -22.87
N GLN A 165 27.10 5.37 -22.51
CA GLN A 165 26.71 5.66 -21.13
C GLN A 165 25.97 4.47 -20.46
N SER A 166 25.29 3.66 -21.27
CA SER A 166 24.59 2.43 -20.84
C SER A 166 25.44 1.16 -20.98
N SER A 167 26.64 1.26 -21.57
CA SER A 167 27.56 0.12 -21.73
C SER A 167 28.18 -0.28 -20.41
N ASP A 168 28.61 -1.53 -20.32
CA ASP A 168 29.28 -2.07 -19.15
C ASP A 168 30.35 -1.12 -18.63
N VAL A 169 30.18 -0.74 -17.36
CA VAL A 169 31.07 0.15 -16.66
C VAL A 169 32.42 -0.53 -16.55
N ILE A 170 33.42 0.05 -17.19
CA ILE A 170 34.79 -0.22 -16.78
C ILE A 170 34.97 0.61 -15.53
N LEU A 171 34.97 -0.06 -14.37
CA LEU A 171 35.15 0.55 -13.06
C LEU A 171 36.23 1.61 -13.11
N ALA A 172 36.06 2.71 -12.41
CA ALA A 172 37.03 3.82 -12.36
C ALA A 172 38.48 3.37 -12.11
N ASP A 173 38.62 2.23 -11.40
CA ASP A 173 39.90 1.58 -11.12
C ASP A 173 40.58 0.92 -12.35
N HIS A 174 39.86 0.78 -13.45
CA HIS A 174 40.38 0.14 -14.68
C HIS A 174 40.69 1.09 -15.83
N ARG A 175 40.70 2.41 -15.61
CA ARG A 175 41.00 3.41 -16.65
C ARG A 175 42.39 3.26 -17.27
N ASP A 176 43.33 2.66 -16.55
CA ASP A 176 44.66 2.33 -17.06
C ASP A 176 44.74 1.04 -17.89
N SER A 177 43.64 0.28 -18.05
CA SER A 177 43.66 -1.07 -18.61
C SER A 177 43.29 -1.14 -20.10
N GLY A 178 43.41 -0.07 -20.86
CA GLY A 178 43.25 -0.11 -22.32
C GLY A 178 42.05 0.67 -22.88
N GLU A 179 41.38 1.48 -22.06
CA GLU A 179 40.41 2.44 -22.56
C GLU A 179 41.12 3.60 -23.24
N SER A 180 40.67 3.94 -24.45
CA SER A 180 41.19 5.06 -25.24
C SER A 180 40.11 6.11 -25.45
N PHE A 181 40.48 7.38 -25.26
CA PHE A 181 39.63 8.53 -25.54
C PHE A 181 40.07 9.17 -26.86
N VAL A 182 39.14 9.28 -27.80
CA VAL A 182 39.36 9.88 -29.12
C VAL A 182 38.58 11.21 -29.18
N PRO A 183 39.24 12.36 -29.11
CA PRO A 183 38.58 13.64 -29.23
C PRO A 183 37.98 13.84 -30.63
N THR A 184 36.77 14.41 -30.66
CA THR A 184 36.03 14.67 -31.90
C THR A 184 35.89 16.15 -32.20
N GLU A 185 35.50 16.95 -31.19
CA GLU A 185 35.34 18.39 -31.36
C GLU A 185 35.61 19.15 -30.06
N LYS A 186 35.90 20.46 -30.20
CA LYS A 186 36.08 21.39 -29.08
C LYS A 186 34.96 22.41 -29.10
N ARG A 187 34.14 22.44 -28.01
CA ARG A 187 32.95 23.27 -27.92
C ARG A 187 32.93 24.07 -26.62
N THR A 188 32.47 25.32 -26.73
CA THR A 188 32.36 26.20 -25.54
C THR A 188 30.90 26.38 -25.19
N PHE A 189 30.56 26.11 -23.95
CA PHE A 189 29.21 26.23 -23.40
C PHE A 189 29.17 27.28 -22.29
N THR A 190 28.00 27.93 -22.14
CA THR A 190 27.68 28.78 -21.01
C THR A 190 26.80 27.99 -20.05
N ILE A 191 27.15 27.90 -18.77
CA ILE A 191 26.35 27.21 -17.74
C ILE A 191 25.15 28.07 -17.41
N VAL A 192 23.94 27.61 -17.74
CA VAL A 192 22.68 28.37 -17.54
C VAL A 192 21.80 27.78 -16.42
N GLY A 193 22.10 26.60 -15.95
CA GLY A 193 21.31 25.98 -14.90
C GLY A 193 22.01 24.82 -14.23
N ILE A 194 21.46 24.48 -13.07
CA ILE A 194 21.79 23.29 -12.29
C ILE A 194 20.48 22.54 -12.09
N TYR A 195 20.51 21.22 -12.32
CA TYR A 195 19.35 20.36 -12.20
C TYR A 195 19.63 19.16 -11.30
N GLU A 196 18.60 18.51 -10.76
CA GLU A 196 18.72 17.31 -9.95
C GLU A 196 19.37 16.16 -10.75
N ARG A 197 20.03 15.25 -10.07
CA ARG A 197 20.59 14.07 -10.75
C ARG A 197 19.48 13.34 -11.52
N PRO A 198 19.64 13.15 -12.84
CA PRO A 198 18.57 12.53 -13.62
C PRO A 198 18.45 11.03 -13.30
N VAL A 199 17.23 10.55 -13.07
CA VAL A 199 16.97 9.14 -12.75
C VAL A 199 17.36 8.19 -13.90
N PHE A 200 17.44 8.69 -15.14
CA PHE A 200 17.93 7.91 -16.27
C PHE A 200 19.45 7.76 -16.33
N GLU A 201 20.19 8.44 -15.46
CA GLU A 201 21.62 8.21 -15.28
C GLU A 201 21.82 7.11 -14.23
N SER A 202 22.43 5.98 -14.64
CA SER A 202 22.78 4.91 -13.71
C SER A 202 23.76 5.41 -12.64
N TYR A 203 23.67 4.87 -11.42
CA TYR A 203 24.67 5.16 -10.38
C TYR A 203 26.09 4.74 -10.76
N ASP A 204 26.20 3.73 -11.63
CA ASP A 204 27.46 3.21 -12.16
C ASP A 204 27.85 3.85 -13.50
N ALA A 205 27.15 4.91 -13.93
CA ALA A 205 27.44 5.56 -15.20
C ALA A 205 28.86 6.17 -15.18
N PRO A 206 29.64 5.97 -16.27
CA PRO A 206 31.04 6.41 -16.32
C PRO A 206 31.21 7.93 -16.39
N GLY A 207 30.16 8.66 -16.78
CA GLY A 207 30.19 10.12 -16.87
C GLY A 207 28.94 10.77 -16.32
N TYR A 208 29.13 11.94 -15.70
CA TYR A 208 28.04 12.77 -15.23
C TYR A 208 27.29 13.38 -16.41
N THR A 209 25.96 13.29 -16.44
CA THR A 209 25.16 13.74 -17.58
C THR A 209 24.98 15.25 -17.57
N ALA A 210 25.48 15.92 -18.61
CA ALA A 210 25.23 17.33 -18.88
C ALA A 210 24.31 17.47 -20.09
N ILE A 211 23.35 18.40 -20.04
CA ILE A 211 22.29 18.50 -21.06
C ILE A 211 22.40 19.86 -21.77
N THR A 212 22.37 19.83 -23.10
CA THR A 212 22.20 20.99 -23.96
C THR A 212 21.03 20.81 -24.89
N VAL A 213 20.71 21.79 -25.73
CA VAL A 213 19.63 21.72 -26.73
C VAL A 213 20.22 21.39 -28.11
N LEU A 214 19.58 20.50 -28.81
CA LEU A 214 19.89 20.20 -30.19
C LEU A 214 19.33 21.32 -31.10
N SER A 215 20.22 22.05 -31.79
CA SER A 215 19.85 23.11 -32.73
C SER A 215 19.99 22.69 -34.19
N GLU A 216 20.57 21.57 -34.49
CA GLU A 216 20.84 21.10 -35.84
C GLU A 216 19.77 20.09 -36.29
N GLU A 217 19.42 20.12 -37.59
CA GLU A 217 18.58 19.08 -38.18
C GLU A 217 19.33 17.76 -38.19
N LEU A 218 18.65 16.70 -37.74
CA LEU A 218 19.21 15.34 -37.70
C LEU A 218 19.41 14.80 -39.11
N ASN A 219 20.61 14.29 -39.39
CA ASN A 219 20.88 13.52 -40.59
C ASN A 219 20.27 12.12 -40.49
N LYS A 220 20.05 11.46 -41.66
CA LYS A 220 19.45 10.12 -41.70
C LYS A 220 20.24 9.06 -40.92
N ASN A 221 21.58 9.22 -40.85
CA ASN A 221 22.49 8.29 -40.19
C ASN A 221 22.81 8.65 -38.73
N ASP A 222 22.29 9.73 -38.23
CA ASP A 222 22.49 10.11 -36.82
C ASP A 222 21.87 9.06 -35.91
N THR A 223 22.62 8.66 -34.90
CA THR A 223 22.13 7.80 -33.83
C THR A 223 21.46 8.66 -32.76
N VAL A 224 20.22 8.34 -32.43
CA VAL A 224 19.40 9.07 -31.46
C VAL A 224 18.63 8.09 -30.57
N SER A 225 18.27 8.56 -29.41
CA SER A 225 17.30 7.88 -28.55
C SER A 225 15.99 8.66 -28.51
N VAL A 226 14.87 7.98 -28.61
CA VAL A 226 13.52 8.58 -28.70
C VAL A 226 12.67 8.11 -27.56
N TRP A 227 11.94 9.03 -26.94
CA TRP A 227 10.91 8.77 -25.95
C TRP A 227 9.59 9.38 -26.43
N ALA A 228 8.52 8.61 -26.34
CA ALA A 228 7.22 9.08 -26.82
C ALA A 228 6.10 8.84 -25.81
N GLU A 229 5.30 9.88 -25.61
CA GLU A 229 4.00 9.85 -24.96
C GLU A 229 2.93 9.52 -26.00
N LEU A 230 2.11 8.49 -25.76
CA LEU A 230 1.04 8.07 -26.66
C LEU A 230 -0.30 8.70 -26.24
N LYS A 231 -1.18 8.96 -27.21
CA LYS A 231 -2.56 9.43 -26.97
C LYS A 231 -3.37 8.47 -26.10
N ASN A 232 -3.11 7.17 -26.24
CA ASN A 232 -3.64 6.13 -25.38
C ASN A 232 -2.48 5.23 -24.93
N PRO A 233 -2.12 5.19 -23.64
CA PRO A 233 -1.03 4.39 -23.12
C PRO A 233 -1.13 2.90 -23.47
N LEU A 234 -2.36 2.36 -23.60
CA LEU A 234 -2.60 0.95 -23.93
C LEU A 234 -2.06 0.54 -25.32
N ASN A 235 -1.80 1.51 -26.19
CA ASN A 235 -1.18 1.25 -27.50
C ASN A 235 0.32 0.95 -27.41
N ALA A 236 0.96 1.19 -26.26
CA ALA A 236 2.39 0.98 -26.08
C ALA A 236 2.82 -0.46 -26.37
N LEU A 237 2.08 -1.45 -25.85
CA LEU A 237 2.37 -2.87 -26.09
C LEU A 237 2.37 -3.21 -27.58
N LYS A 238 1.30 -2.83 -28.28
CA LYS A 238 1.15 -3.10 -29.70
C LYS A 238 2.19 -2.35 -30.54
N MET A 239 2.54 -1.13 -30.15
CA MET A 239 3.53 -0.35 -30.87
C MET A 239 4.93 -0.94 -30.72
N CYS A 240 5.26 -1.49 -29.54
CA CYS A 240 6.53 -2.18 -29.34
C CYS A 240 6.58 -3.57 -29.98
N GLU A 241 5.44 -4.18 -30.30
CA GLU A 241 5.39 -5.36 -31.17
C GLU A 241 5.66 -5.00 -32.63
N ASP A 242 5.17 -3.84 -33.09
CA ASP A 242 5.32 -3.37 -34.48
C ASP A 242 6.76 -2.85 -34.78
N ILE A 243 7.50 -2.38 -33.77
CA ILE A 243 8.81 -1.70 -33.91
C ILE A 243 9.88 -2.47 -33.14
N ASN A 244 10.82 -3.04 -33.86
CA ASN A 244 11.90 -3.82 -33.27
C ASN A 244 12.83 -2.93 -32.42
N GLY A 245 13.15 -3.40 -31.21
CA GLY A 245 13.96 -2.65 -30.23
C GLY A 245 13.18 -1.64 -29.38
N CYS A 246 11.87 -1.46 -29.64
CA CYS A 246 11.03 -0.59 -28.82
C CYS A 246 10.77 -1.22 -27.44
N VAL A 247 10.90 -0.39 -26.40
CA VAL A 247 10.64 -0.78 -25.02
C VAL A 247 9.55 0.11 -24.43
N TYR A 248 8.58 -0.49 -23.76
CA TYR A 248 7.53 0.26 -23.07
C TYR A 248 7.89 0.52 -21.60
N ASN A 249 7.36 1.61 -21.04
CA ASN A 249 7.52 1.96 -19.65
C ASN A 249 6.71 0.99 -18.76
N LYS A 250 7.39 0.00 -18.19
CA LYS A 250 6.74 -1.02 -17.34
C LYS A 250 5.97 -0.42 -16.19
N THR A 251 6.53 0.61 -15.53
CA THR A 251 5.90 1.24 -14.35
C THR A 251 4.58 1.92 -14.71
N ILE A 252 4.57 2.69 -15.79
CA ILE A 252 3.32 3.31 -16.28
C ILE A 252 2.33 2.24 -16.75
N MET A 253 2.78 1.21 -17.47
CA MET A 253 1.89 0.12 -17.91
C MET A 253 1.25 -0.63 -16.73
N GLN A 254 1.97 -0.81 -15.63
CA GLN A 254 1.43 -1.40 -14.41
C GLN A 254 0.28 -0.57 -13.81
N LEU A 255 0.37 0.76 -13.86
CA LEU A 255 -0.74 1.63 -13.41
C LEU A 255 -2.01 1.44 -14.26
N TYR A 256 -1.86 1.08 -15.53
CA TYR A 256 -2.99 0.75 -16.43
C TYR A 256 -3.40 -0.73 -16.40
N GLY A 257 -2.84 -1.53 -15.51
CA GLY A 257 -3.21 -2.94 -15.31
C GLY A 257 -2.52 -3.93 -16.24
N PHE A 258 -1.39 -3.56 -16.85
CA PHE A 258 -0.61 -4.42 -17.75
C PHE A 258 0.81 -4.67 -17.21
N GLY A 259 1.40 -5.79 -17.60
CA GLY A 259 2.80 -6.09 -17.26
C GLY A 259 3.02 -6.48 -15.79
N PHE A 260 1.99 -7.01 -15.12
CA PHE A 260 2.18 -7.61 -13.81
C PHE A 260 3.02 -8.87 -13.95
N ASP A 261 4.24 -8.77 -13.48
CA ASP A 261 5.08 -9.95 -13.31
C ASP A 261 4.45 -10.82 -12.21
N GLN A 262 4.31 -12.12 -12.48
CA GLN A 262 3.72 -13.08 -11.51
C GLN A 262 4.53 -13.16 -10.20
N SER A 263 5.68 -12.52 -10.16
CA SER A 263 6.59 -12.50 -9.01
C SER A 263 6.26 -11.45 -7.94
N SER A 264 5.44 -10.42 -8.23
CA SER A 264 5.10 -9.41 -7.23
C SER A 264 3.83 -9.78 -6.45
N ASN A 265 3.99 -10.55 -5.42
CA ASN A 265 2.92 -10.98 -4.53
C ASN A 265 2.22 -9.81 -3.83
N MET A 266 2.95 -8.72 -3.54
CA MET A 266 2.42 -7.52 -2.88
C MET A 266 1.29 -6.85 -3.69
N THR A 267 1.43 -6.80 -5.02
CA THR A 267 0.39 -6.31 -5.93
C THR A 267 -0.88 -7.16 -5.85
N ASN A 268 -0.73 -8.49 -5.77
CA ASN A 268 -1.85 -9.42 -5.65
C ASN A 268 -2.60 -9.25 -4.32
N VAL A 269 -1.88 -8.98 -3.22
CA VAL A 269 -2.48 -8.68 -1.91
C VAL A 269 -3.28 -7.38 -1.98
N PHE A 270 -2.72 -6.33 -2.58
CA PHE A 270 -3.40 -5.05 -2.74
C PHE A 270 -4.71 -5.17 -3.53
N TYR A 271 -4.69 -5.81 -4.70
CA TYR A 271 -5.91 -6.03 -5.49
C TYR A 271 -6.89 -6.97 -4.78
N GLY A 272 -6.42 -8.00 -4.10
CA GLY A 272 -7.25 -8.87 -3.28
C GLY A 272 -8.00 -8.09 -2.21
N MET A 273 -7.32 -7.21 -1.50
CA MET A 273 -7.93 -6.33 -0.50
C MET A 273 -8.93 -5.36 -1.12
N LEU A 274 -8.60 -4.73 -2.26
CA LEU A 274 -9.50 -3.82 -2.98
C LEU A 274 -10.81 -4.51 -3.38
N ILE A 275 -10.72 -5.72 -3.93
CA ILE A 275 -11.89 -6.53 -4.33
C ILE A 275 -12.77 -6.84 -3.11
N ILE A 276 -12.17 -7.20 -1.96
CA ILE A 276 -12.90 -7.48 -0.73
C ILE A 276 -13.68 -6.23 -0.27
N VAL A 277 -13.04 -5.05 -0.26
CA VAL A 277 -13.69 -3.78 0.10
C VAL A 277 -14.86 -3.46 -0.83
N LEU A 278 -14.65 -3.54 -2.14
CA LEU A 278 -15.71 -3.30 -3.12
C LEU A 278 -16.89 -4.28 -2.94
N ALA A 279 -16.60 -5.56 -2.71
CA ALA A 279 -17.64 -6.56 -2.45
C ALA A 279 -18.43 -6.23 -1.18
N LEU A 280 -17.77 -5.80 -0.09
CA LEU A 280 -18.42 -5.39 1.15
C LEU A 280 -19.31 -4.15 0.95
N ILE A 281 -18.86 -3.16 0.18
CA ILE A 281 -19.63 -1.95 -0.15
C ILE A 281 -20.89 -2.31 -0.94
N ILE A 282 -20.73 -3.09 -1.99
CA ILE A 282 -21.87 -3.53 -2.83
C ILE A 282 -22.85 -4.34 -1.98
N PHE A 283 -22.37 -5.26 -1.17
CA PHE A 283 -23.20 -6.07 -0.30
C PHE A 283 -23.97 -5.22 0.72
N ALA A 284 -23.32 -4.24 1.36
CA ALA A 284 -23.95 -3.31 2.29
C ALA A 284 -25.05 -2.49 1.62
N SER A 285 -24.76 -1.95 0.44
CA SER A 285 -25.67 -1.14 -0.35
C SER A 285 -26.90 -1.95 -0.81
N VAL A 286 -26.66 -3.15 -1.35
CA VAL A 286 -27.76 -4.07 -1.74
C VAL A 286 -28.63 -4.42 -0.55
N ALA A 287 -28.04 -4.73 0.60
CA ALA A 287 -28.76 -5.10 1.80
C ALA A 287 -29.69 -3.98 2.31
N LEU A 288 -29.17 -2.74 2.35
CA LEU A 288 -29.93 -1.56 2.78
C LEU A 288 -31.12 -1.29 1.86
N ILE A 289 -30.89 -1.20 0.55
CA ILE A 289 -31.89 -0.86 -0.45
C ILE A 289 -32.92 -1.99 -0.56
N TYR A 290 -32.49 -3.26 -0.58
CA TYR A 290 -33.38 -4.42 -0.56
C TYR A 290 -34.33 -4.37 0.63
N ASN A 291 -33.84 -4.04 1.81
CA ASN A 291 -34.64 -3.98 3.02
C ASN A 291 -35.71 -2.88 2.94
N ALA A 292 -35.33 -1.66 2.49
CA ALA A 292 -36.26 -0.56 2.28
C ALA A 292 -37.40 -0.92 1.31
N PHE A 293 -37.07 -1.51 0.15
CA PHE A 293 -38.09 -1.94 -0.83
C PHE A 293 -38.89 -3.16 -0.37
N SER A 294 -38.31 -4.11 0.35
CA SER A 294 -39.06 -5.25 0.89
C SER A 294 -40.13 -4.81 1.88
N ILE A 295 -39.84 -3.79 2.70
CA ILE A 295 -40.79 -3.17 3.62
C ILE A 295 -41.87 -2.43 2.83
N SER A 296 -41.47 -1.55 1.87
CA SER A 296 -42.40 -0.82 1.00
C SER A 296 -43.43 -1.74 0.32
N VAL A 297 -42.96 -2.83 -0.28
CA VAL A 297 -43.80 -3.82 -0.92
C VAL A 297 -44.71 -4.52 0.09
N SER A 298 -44.23 -4.84 1.29
CA SER A 298 -45.02 -5.51 2.32
C SER A 298 -46.21 -4.65 2.82
N GLU A 299 -46.00 -3.36 3.02
CA GLU A 299 -47.02 -2.40 3.43
C GLU A 299 -48.10 -2.19 2.35
N ARG A 300 -47.69 -2.22 1.08
CA ARG A 300 -48.61 -2.03 -0.07
C ARG A 300 -49.23 -3.32 -0.57
N THR A 301 -49.11 -4.45 0.11
CA THR A 301 -49.65 -5.74 -0.32
C THR A 301 -51.14 -5.68 -0.55
N LYS A 302 -51.94 -5.00 0.34
CA LYS A 302 -53.37 -4.79 0.17
C LYS A 302 -53.68 -4.00 -1.11
N GLN A 303 -52.96 -2.92 -1.39
CA GLN A 303 -53.13 -2.13 -2.61
C GLN A 303 -52.84 -2.96 -3.86
N PHE A 304 -51.77 -3.78 -3.85
CA PHE A 304 -51.44 -4.68 -4.96
C PHE A 304 -52.54 -5.74 -5.17
N GLY A 305 -53.11 -6.23 -4.06
CA GLY A 305 -54.24 -7.14 -4.11
C GLY A 305 -55.50 -6.53 -4.75
N LEU A 306 -55.85 -5.30 -4.36
CA LEU A 306 -56.99 -4.54 -4.97
C LEU A 306 -56.73 -4.28 -6.46
N LEU A 307 -55.54 -3.84 -6.87
CA LEU A 307 -55.15 -3.66 -8.26
C LEU A 307 -55.24 -4.96 -9.07
N SER A 308 -54.80 -6.07 -8.47
CA SER A 308 -54.88 -7.40 -9.07
C SER A 308 -56.35 -7.87 -9.25
N SER A 309 -57.23 -7.56 -8.30
CA SER A 309 -58.67 -7.87 -8.43
C SER A 309 -59.38 -7.04 -9.49
N LEU A 310 -58.83 -5.82 -9.79
CA LEU A 310 -59.28 -4.95 -10.89
C LEU A 310 -58.65 -5.32 -12.25
N GLY A 311 -57.91 -6.44 -12.33
CA GLY A 311 -57.34 -6.96 -13.57
C GLY A 311 -55.90 -6.54 -13.87
N ALA A 312 -55.16 -5.94 -12.92
CA ALA A 312 -53.77 -5.64 -13.12
C ALA A 312 -52.90 -6.90 -13.23
N THR A 313 -52.10 -6.99 -14.29
CA THR A 313 -51.20 -8.13 -14.55
C THR A 313 -49.96 -8.12 -13.65
N LYS A 314 -49.38 -9.29 -13.41
CA LYS A 314 -48.14 -9.43 -12.65
C LYS A 314 -46.98 -8.57 -13.21
N LYS A 315 -46.94 -8.41 -14.56
CA LYS A 315 -45.94 -7.54 -15.24
C LYS A 315 -46.17 -6.06 -14.90
N GLN A 316 -47.41 -5.60 -14.83
CA GLN A 316 -47.77 -4.21 -14.49
C GLN A 316 -47.40 -3.90 -13.04
N LEU A 317 -47.67 -4.79 -12.10
CA LEU A 317 -47.29 -4.64 -10.69
C LEU A 317 -45.78 -4.59 -10.50
N ARG A 318 -45.03 -5.44 -11.22
CA ARG A 318 -43.54 -5.34 -11.22
C ARG A 318 -43.05 -4.03 -11.80
N LYS A 319 -43.59 -3.59 -12.95
CA LYS A 319 -43.22 -2.29 -13.54
C LYS A 319 -43.50 -1.13 -12.58
N MET A 320 -44.58 -1.22 -11.76
CA MET A 320 -44.87 -0.19 -10.75
C MET A 320 -43.82 -0.10 -9.67
N VAL A 321 -43.32 -1.24 -9.13
CA VAL A 321 -42.25 -1.26 -8.14
C VAL A 321 -40.91 -0.80 -8.74
N ASN A 322 -40.60 -1.24 -9.96
CA ASN A 322 -39.36 -0.81 -10.64
C ASN A 322 -39.39 0.69 -10.98
N PHE A 323 -40.57 1.24 -11.34
CA PHE A 323 -40.77 2.67 -11.59
C PHE A 323 -40.61 3.48 -10.29
N GLU A 324 -41.12 2.95 -9.16
CA GLU A 324 -40.84 3.56 -7.83
C GLU A 324 -39.35 3.65 -7.56
N ALA A 325 -38.61 2.57 -7.80
CA ALA A 325 -37.15 2.55 -7.64
C ALA A 325 -36.45 3.59 -8.54
N LEU A 326 -36.88 3.67 -9.79
CA LEU A 326 -36.32 4.61 -10.75
C LEU A 326 -36.55 6.07 -10.32
N VAL A 327 -37.77 6.43 -9.87
CA VAL A 327 -38.07 7.78 -9.38
C VAL A 327 -37.24 8.14 -8.16
N LEU A 328 -37.08 7.22 -7.20
CA LEU A 328 -36.26 7.44 -6.02
C LEU A 328 -34.77 7.54 -6.37
N SER A 329 -34.32 6.77 -7.38
CA SER A 329 -32.95 6.82 -7.89
C SER A 329 -32.62 8.13 -8.57
N CYS A 330 -33.56 8.68 -9.36
CA CYS A 330 -33.37 9.97 -10.03
C CYS A 330 -33.15 11.14 -9.05
N VAL A 331 -33.62 11.00 -7.81
CA VAL A 331 -33.35 11.99 -6.75
C VAL A 331 -32.13 11.60 -5.92
N GLY A 332 -32.04 10.31 -5.53
CA GLY A 332 -31.03 9.84 -4.61
C GLY A 332 -29.61 9.78 -5.20
N ILE A 333 -29.49 9.37 -6.48
CA ILE A 333 -28.17 9.24 -7.13
C ILE A 333 -27.49 10.59 -7.32
N PRO A 334 -28.11 11.64 -7.90
CA PRO A 334 -27.44 12.94 -8.06
C PRO A 334 -26.97 13.54 -6.72
N ILE A 335 -27.85 13.50 -5.71
CA ILE A 335 -27.50 14.00 -4.37
C ILE A 335 -26.38 13.16 -3.74
N GLY A 336 -26.43 11.83 -3.91
CA GLY A 336 -25.38 10.92 -3.43
C GLY A 336 -24.04 11.16 -4.09
N ILE A 337 -24.02 11.39 -5.41
CA ILE A 337 -22.81 11.75 -6.14
C ILE A 337 -22.23 13.06 -5.60
N GLY A 338 -23.04 14.11 -5.47
CA GLY A 338 -22.61 15.40 -4.92
C GLY A 338 -22.03 15.25 -3.50
N ALA A 339 -22.69 14.47 -2.64
CA ALA A 339 -22.22 14.21 -1.29
C ALA A 339 -20.91 13.40 -1.26
N GLY A 340 -20.76 12.41 -2.15
CA GLY A 340 -19.54 11.60 -2.28
C GLY A 340 -18.35 12.43 -2.77
N LEU A 341 -18.54 13.23 -3.82
CA LEU A 341 -17.50 14.12 -4.35
C LEU A 341 -17.07 15.17 -3.33
N LEU A 342 -18.04 15.82 -2.66
CA LEU A 342 -17.77 16.78 -1.59
C LEU A 342 -17.01 16.15 -0.41
N GLY A 343 -17.40 14.95 -0.01
CA GLY A 343 -16.75 14.24 1.09
C GLY A 343 -15.28 13.97 0.79
N ILE A 344 -14.98 13.45 -0.40
CA ILE A 344 -13.59 13.18 -0.83
C ILE A 344 -12.80 14.47 -1.04
N PHE A 345 -13.41 15.51 -1.65
CA PHE A 345 -12.76 16.81 -1.80
C PHE A 345 -12.28 17.39 -0.45
N ILE A 346 -13.16 17.39 0.56
CA ILE A 346 -12.81 17.88 1.90
C ILE A 346 -11.72 17.00 2.51
N THR A 347 -11.84 15.68 2.40
CA THR A 347 -10.86 14.74 2.96
C THR A 347 -9.49 14.93 2.32
N LEU A 348 -9.40 14.99 0.98
CA LEU A 348 -8.13 15.17 0.28
C LEU A 348 -7.50 16.53 0.57
N LYS A 349 -8.31 17.59 0.71
CA LYS A 349 -7.81 18.91 1.11
C LYS A 349 -7.19 18.93 2.51
N LEU A 350 -7.68 18.08 3.43
CA LEU A 350 -7.16 17.99 4.81
C LEU A 350 -5.93 17.07 4.92
N VAL A 351 -5.74 16.17 3.98
CA VAL A 351 -4.79 15.06 4.10
C VAL A 351 -3.73 15.05 2.98
N GLY A 352 -3.96 15.79 1.89
CA GLY A 352 -3.12 15.76 0.69
C GLY A 352 -1.63 16.04 0.96
N ASP A 353 -1.35 17.07 1.76
CA ASP A 353 0.03 17.45 2.13
C ASP A 353 0.80 16.34 2.88
N LYS A 354 0.07 15.54 3.66
CA LYS A 354 0.68 14.42 4.40
C LYS A 354 1.03 13.21 3.53
N ILE A 355 0.36 13.08 2.39
CA ILE A 355 0.68 12.02 1.41
C ILE A 355 1.90 12.44 0.57
N ALA A 356 2.00 13.71 0.21
CA ALA A 356 3.18 14.24 -0.47
C ALA A 356 4.45 14.01 0.36
N SER A 357 4.40 14.29 1.65
CA SER A 357 5.53 14.03 2.56
C SER A 357 5.92 12.56 2.69
N PHE A 358 5.01 11.62 2.39
CA PHE A 358 5.32 10.19 2.41
C PHE A 358 6.21 9.75 1.25
N LEU A 359 5.98 10.29 0.05
CA LEU A 359 6.78 9.94 -1.13
C LEU A 359 8.04 10.82 -1.28
N GLU A 360 8.38 11.58 -0.23
CA GLU A 360 9.53 12.50 -0.18
C GLU A 360 9.56 13.53 -1.31
N ASN A 361 8.41 13.73 -1.95
CA ASN A 361 8.26 14.61 -3.08
C ASN A 361 7.24 15.71 -2.73
N GLU A 362 7.75 16.91 -2.44
CA GLU A 362 6.91 18.07 -2.11
C GLU A 362 6.27 18.69 -3.36
N ASP A 363 6.76 18.35 -4.56
CA ASP A 363 6.30 18.93 -5.82
C ASP A 363 5.06 18.24 -6.37
N VAL A 364 4.81 16.98 -6.00
CA VAL A 364 3.62 16.23 -6.45
C VAL A 364 2.63 16.07 -5.30
N LEU A 365 1.54 16.82 -5.34
CA LEU A 365 0.49 16.78 -4.31
C LEU A 365 -0.68 15.88 -4.71
N LEU A 366 -1.21 15.12 -3.76
CA LEU A 366 -2.47 14.40 -3.98
C LEU A 366 -3.64 15.39 -4.02
N THR A 367 -3.98 15.84 -5.22
CA THR A 367 -5.09 16.74 -5.46
C THR A 367 -6.38 16.02 -5.81
N PHE A 368 -7.52 16.70 -5.61
CA PHE A 368 -8.81 16.18 -6.05
C PHE A 368 -8.91 16.25 -7.57
N ASN A 369 -8.62 15.12 -8.23
CA ASN A 369 -8.71 14.98 -9.67
C ASN A 369 -9.59 13.78 -10.03
N VAL A 370 -10.81 14.03 -10.49
CA VAL A 370 -11.79 12.98 -10.78
C VAL A 370 -12.11 12.95 -12.27
N HIS A 371 -11.62 11.93 -12.94
CA HIS A 371 -11.90 11.72 -14.34
C HIS A 371 -13.38 11.32 -14.54
N PRO A 372 -14.11 11.91 -15.52
CA PRO A 372 -15.55 11.70 -15.75
C PRO A 372 -15.96 10.21 -15.86
N ILE A 373 -15.08 9.34 -16.35
CA ILE A 373 -15.34 7.92 -16.51
C ILE A 373 -15.60 7.21 -15.17
N PHE A 374 -14.90 7.62 -14.08
CA PHE A 374 -15.12 7.07 -12.75
C PHE A 374 -16.46 7.49 -12.17
N VAL A 375 -16.90 8.74 -12.44
CA VAL A 375 -18.24 9.21 -12.05
C VAL A 375 -19.30 8.44 -12.83
N LEU A 376 -19.12 8.25 -14.13
CA LEU A 376 -20.03 7.45 -14.95
C LEU A 376 -20.11 6.00 -14.46
N ALA A 377 -18.97 5.39 -14.13
CA ALA A 377 -18.92 4.04 -13.56
C ALA A 377 -19.65 3.98 -12.21
N ALA A 378 -19.49 4.98 -11.34
CA ALA A 378 -20.20 5.07 -10.06
C ALA A 378 -21.71 5.18 -10.26
N VAL A 379 -22.19 5.98 -11.25
CA VAL A 379 -23.59 6.08 -11.63
C VAL A 379 -24.14 4.72 -12.08
N LEU A 380 -23.44 4.06 -13.02
CA LEU A 380 -23.85 2.75 -13.56
C LEU A 380 -23.90 1.68 -12.47
N LEU A 381 -22.87 1.64 -11.61
CA LEU A 381 -22.79 0.69 -10.49
C LEU A 381 -23.88 0.96 -9.46
N SER A 382 -24.23 2.23 -9.18
CA SER A 382 -25.33 2.60 -8.29
C SER A 382 -26.68 2.14 -8.86
N PHE A 383 -26.95 2.37 -10.15
CA PHE A 383 -28.14 1.86 -10.81
C PHE A 383 -28.20 0.32 -10.76
N LEU A 384 -27.11 -0.36 -11.08
CA LEU A 384 -27.02 -1.82 -11.02
C LEU A 384 -27.34 -2.35 -9.62
N THR A 385 -26.74 -1.73 -8.58
CA THR A 385 -26.98 -2.07 -7.17
C THR A 385 -28.46 -1.92 -6.80
N ILE A 386 -29.11 -0.83 -7.23
CA ILE A 386 -30.52 -0.58 -6.98
C ILE A 386 -31.39 -1.63 -7.70
N PHE A 387 -31.12 -1.93 -8.97
CA PHE A 387 -31.86 -2.93 -9.73
C PHE A 387 -31.76 -4.33 -9.10
N ILE A 388 -30.57 -4.75 -8.69
CA ILE A 388 -30.34 -6.02 -7.97
C ILE A 388 -31.14 -6.05 -6.68
N SER A 389 -31.15 -4.95 -5.93
CA SER A 389 -31.84 -4.82 -4.65
C SER A 389 -33.34 -4.92 -4.78
N VAL A 390 -33.93 -4.34 -5.85
CA VAL A 390 -35.39 -4.27 -6.09
C VAL A 390 -35.92 -5.53 -6.76
N TYR A 391 -35.06 -6.33 -7.40
CA TYR A 391 -35.48 -7.52 -8.16
C TYR A 391 -36.32 -8.52 -7.34
N LYS A 392 -35.84 -8.95 -6.17
CA LYS A 392 -36.58 -9.89 -5.29
C LYS A 392 -37.86 -9.27 -4.67
N PRO A 393 -37.84 -8.02 -4.15
CA PRO A 393 -39.06 -7.34 -3.71
C PRO A 393 -40.12 -7.22 -4.79
N SER A 394 -39.75 -6.84 -6.03
CA SER A 394 -40.71 -6.71 -7.14
C SER A 394 -41.39 -8.03 -7.52
N ILE A 395 -40.65 -9.14 -7.47
CA ILE A 395 -41.25 -10.48 -7.65
C ILE A 395 -42.19 -10.82 -6.49
N ARG A 396 -41.81 -10.46 -5.25
CA ARG A 396 -42.63 -10.76 -4.07
C ARG A 396 -44.00 -10.05 -4.09
N ALA A 397 -44.05 -8.82 -4.65
CA ALA A 397 -45.27 -8.07 -4.86
C ALA A 397 -46.33 -8.85 -5.71
N THR A 398 -45.89 -9.73 -6.59
CA THR A 398 -46.73 -10.46 -7.54
C THR A 398 -47.07 -11.90 -7.13
N LYS A 399 -46.50 -12.39 -6.01
CA LYS A 399 -46.69 -13.78 -5.54
C LYS A 399 -47.90 -13.96 -4.63
N VAL A 400 -48.50 -12.87 -4.16
CA VAL A 400 -49.67 -12.92 -3.27
C VAL A 400 -50.96 -12.92 -4.11
N SER A 401 -51.88 -13.83 -3.86
CA SER A 401 -53.17 -13.82 -4.56
C SER A 401 -54.01 -12.61 -4.13
N ALA A 402 -54.90 -12.12 -5.03
CA ALA A 402 -55.73 -10.96 -4.73
C ALA A 402 -56.57 -11.16 -3.44
N ILE A 403 -57.12 -12.34 -3.26
CA ILE A 403 -57.93 -12.68 -2.09
C ILE A 403 -57.11 -12.71 -0.80
N GLU A 404 -55.91 -13.32 -0.82
CA GLU A 404 -55.01 -13.34 0.33
C GLU A 404 -54.51 -11.94 0.68
N ALA A 405 -54.24 -11.08 -0.32
CA ALA A 405 -53.79 -9.72 -0.14
C ALA A 405 -54.89 -8.83 0.49
N ILE A 406 -56.13 -8.96 0.06
CA ILE A 406 -57.27 -8.18 0.55
C ILE A 406 -57.67 -8.63 1.97
N ARG A 407 -57.76 -9.94 2.20
CA ARG A 407 -58.08 -10.50 3.53
C ARG A 407 -56.97 -10.30 4.57
N GLN A 408 -55.74 -9.99 4.15
CA GLN A 408 -54.56 -9.96 5.02
C GLN A 408 -54.34 -11.23 5.87
N SER A 409 -55.15 -12.24 5.66
CA SER A 409 -55.11 -13.55 6.29
C SER A 409 -54.30 -14.48 5.39
N LYS A 410 -52.99 -14.55 5.61
CA LYS A 410 -52.29 -15.77 5.22
C LYS A 410 -52.85 -16.85 6.13
N ASP A 411 -53.43 -17.89 5.57
CA ASP A 411 -53.73 -19.13 6.32
C ASP A 411 -52.46 -19.54 7.05
N ILE A 412 -52.46 -19.30 8.33
CA ILE A 412 -51.38 -19.75 9.19
C ILE A 412 -51.61 -21.26 9.25
N LYS A 413 -50.92 -22.01 8.41
CA LYS A 413 -50.79 -23.44 8.54
C LYS A 413 -50.13 -23.73 9.88
N ILE A 414 -50.92 -23.80 10.91
CA ILE A 414 -50.52 -24.21 12.25
C ILE A 414 -50.19 -25.70 12.13
N LYS A 415 -48.93 -26.04 11.87
CA LYS A 415 -48.47 -27.39 12.18
C LYS A 415 -48.65 -27.54 13.69
N ASN A 416 -49.35 -28.58 14.12
CA ASN A 416 -49.55 -28.92 15.53
C ASN A 416 -48.18 -29.22 16.20
N HIS A 417 -47.42 -28.20 16.48
CA HIS A 417 -46.23 -28.29 17.28
C HIS A 417 -46.54 -27.66 18.63
N ASN A 418 -46.53 -28.48 19.69
CA ASN A 418 -46.53 -28.02 21.07
C ASN A 418 -45.34 -27.06 21.25
N PHE A 419 -45.57 -25.74 21.21
CA PHE A 419 -44.56 -24.73 21.45
C PHE A 419 -44.17 -24.76 22.94
N LYS A 420 -43.22 -25.65 23.28
CA LYS A 420 -42.60 -25.67 24.64
C LYS A 420 -41.92 -24.33 24.88
N THR A 421 -42.34 -23.64 25.94
CA THR A 421 -41.69 -22.42 26.41
C THR A 421 -40.65 -22.76 27.46
N GLN A 422 -39.53 -22.08 27.45
CA GLN A 422 -38.44 -22.32 28.39
C GLN A 422 -38.81 -21.73 29.76
N LYS A 423 -38.68 -22.49 30.85
CA LYS A 423 -39.09 -22.09 32.22
C LYS A 423 -38.42 -20.82 32.71
N TRP A 424 -37.15 -20.53 32.28
CA TRP A 424 -36.44 -19.30 32.64
C TRP A 424 -37.07 -18.04 32.07
N VAL A 425 -37.75 -18.10 30.89
CA VAL A 425 -38.43 -16.95 30.29
C VAL A 425 -39.59 -16.48 31.15
N TYR A 426 -40.33 -17.41 31.73
CA TYR A 426 -41.43 -17.08 32.65
C TYR A 426 -40.86 -16.46 33.95
N LYS A 427 -39.74 -17.02 34.47
CA LYS A 427 -39.12 -16.52 35.72
C LYS A 427 -38.61 -15.08 35.59
N LEU A 428 -38.04 -14.69 34.42
CA LEU A 428 -37.45 -13.36 34.21
C LEU A 428 -38.42 -12.31 33.64
N TYR A 429 -39.33 -12.73 32.73
CA TYR A 429 -40.17 -11.81 31.98
C TYR A 429 -41.68 -12.01 32.23
N GLY A 430 -42.08 -13.02 32.98
CA GLY A 430 -43.48 -13.30 33.29
C GLY A 430 -44.28 -13.74 32.06
N LEU A 431 -45.60 -13.54 32.14
CA LEU A 431 -46.55 -13.84 31.04
C LEU A 431 -46.21 -13.08 29.75
N PRO A 432 -45.82 -11.79 29.75
CA PRO A 432 -45.42 -11.07 28.53
C PRO A 432 -44.26 -11.73 27.78
N GLY A 433 -43.27 -12.26 28.49
CA GLY A 433 -42.14 -12.97 27.86
C GLY A 433 -42.55 -14.31 27.21
N VAL A 434 -43.49 -15.05 27.80
CA VAL A 434 -44.04 -16.30 27.25
C VAL A 434 -44.82 -16.00 25.98
N LEU A 435 -45.64 -14.94 26.00
CA LEU A 435 -46.40 -14.52 24.81
C LEU A 435 -45.48 -14.09 23.68
N ALA A 436 -44.43 -13.31 24.00
CA ALA A 436 -43.40 -12.93 23.04
C ALA A 436 -42.71 -14.14 22.42
N GLN A 437 -42.31 -15.12 23.23
CA GLN A 437 -41.65 -16.33 22.74
C GLN A 437 -42.55 -17.19 21.85
N LYS A 438 -43.82 -17.38 22.23
CA LYS A 438 -44.80 -18.09 21.41
C LYS A 438 -45.09 -17.37 20.10
N ASN A 439 -45.21 -16.04 20.14
CA ASN A 439 -45.43 -15.20 18.98
C ASN A 439 -44.24 -15.23 18.02
N TYR A 440 -42.98 -15.14 18.55
CA TYR A 440 -41.75 -15.31 17.79
C TYR A 440 -41.69 -16.65 17.04
N LYS A 441 -42.02 -17.77 17.73
CA LYS A 441 -42.02 -19.10 17.11
C LYS A 441 -43.14 -19.25 16.06
N ARG A 442 -44.31 -18.71 16.32
CA ARG A 442 -45.45 -18.72 15.40
C ARG A 442 -45.18 -17.93 14.12
N SER A 443 -44.57 -16.79 14.25
CA SER A 443 -44.37 -15.84 13.15
C SER A 443 -42.90 -15.84 12.63
N ALA A 444 -42.16 -16.94 12.80
CA ALA A 444 -40.73 -17.03 12.50
C ALA A 444 -40.34 -16.53 11.08
N LYS A 445 -41.20 -16.72 10.06
CA LYS A 445 -40.96 -16.21 8.71
C LYS A 445 -40.98 -14.68 8.63
N LYS A 446 -41.79 -14.00 9.44
CA LYS A 446 -41.90 -12.54 9.50
C LYS A 446 -40.67 -11.94 10.17
N TYR A 447 -40.20 -12.58 11.23
CA TYR A 447 -39.02 -12.17 12.00
C TYR A 447 -37.69 -12.44 11.30
N ARG A 448 -37.65 -13.42 10.39
CA ARG A 448 -36.45 -13.81 9.64
C ARG A 448 -35.84 -12.64 8.86
N THR A 449 -36.68 -11.77 8.28
CA THR A 449 -36.19 -10.58 7.53
C THR A 449 -35.45 -9.61 8.44
N THR A 450 -35.98 -9.36 9.65
CA THR A 450 -35.33 -8.49 10.65
C THR A 450 -34.01 -9.07 11.12
N VAL A 451 -33.98 -10.36 11.44
CA VAL A 451 -32.76 -11.05 11.88
C VAL A 451 -31.69 -11.03 10.78
N ILE A 452 -32.06 -11.30 9.52
CA ILE A 452 -31.13 -11.23 8.39
C ILE A 452 -30.56 -9.82 8.24
N SER A 453 -31.42 -8.79 8.30
CA SER A 453 -30.97 -7.39 8.20
C SER A 453 -29.98 -7.01 9.30
N LEU A 454 -30.28 -7.37 10.55
CA LEU A 454 -29.39 -7.14 11.68
C LEU A 454 -28.07 -7.93 11.53
N SER A 455 -28.15 -9.21 11.13
CA SER A 455 -26.96 -10.04 10.90
C SER A 455 -26.09 -9.45 9.80
N MET A 456 -26.66 -8.93 8.71
CA MET A 456 -25.90 -8.25 7.66
C MET A 456 -25.15 -7.04 8.19
N SER A 457 -25.79 -6.22 9.03
CA SER A 457 -25.12 -5.06 9.66
C SER A 457 -23.94 -5.48 10.56
N ILE A 458 -24.10 -6.59 11.30
CA ILE A 458 -23.04 -7.16 12.14
C ILE A 458 -21.85 -7.61 11.27
N ILE A 459 -22.15 -8.38 10.21
CA ILE A 459 -21.14 -8.90 9.30
C ILE A 459 -20.32 -7.77 8.69
N ILE A 460 -21.00 -6.74 8.16
CA ILE A 460 -20.35 -5.61 7.52
C ILE A 460 -19.44 -4.87 8.52
N PHE A 461 -19.96 -4.52 9.70
CA PHE A 461 -19.22 -3.77 10.69
C PHE A 461 -17.95 -4.50 11.14
N ILE A 462 -18.08 -5.78 11.53
CA ILE A 462 -16.94 -6.58 12.02
C ILE A 462 -15.93 -6.83 10.89
N SER A 463 -16.39 -7.14 9.67
CA SER A 463 -15.52 -7.42 8.53
C SER A 463 -14.71 -6.20 8.10
N VAL A 464 -15.33 -5.01 8.06
CA VAL A 464 -14.62 -3.76 7.71
C VAL A 464 -13.63 -3.37 8.79
N PHE A 465 -14.02 -3.51 10.05
CA PHE A 465 -13.10 -3.23 11.15
C PHE A 465 -11.91 -4.21 11.16
N SER A 466 -12.17 -5.50 10.89
CA SER A 466 -11.10 -6.50 10.74
C SER A 466 -10.18 -6.15 9.57
N PHE A 467 -10.74 -5.80 8.41
CA PHE A 467 -9.96 -5.35 7.26
C PHE A 467 -9.05 -4.17 7.61
N THR A 468 -9.60 -3.14 8.26
CA THR A 468 -8.82 -1.98 8.72
C THR A 468 -7.70 -2.38 9.68
N SER A 469 -7.99 -3.30 10.61
CA SER A 469 -7.00 -3.77 11.58
C SER A 469 -5.86 -4.56 10.94
N TYR A 470 -6.15 -5.38 9.93
CA TYR A 470 -5.12 -6.08 9.15
C TYR A 470 -4.30 -5.11 8.32
N LEU A 471 -4.94 -4.18 7.61
CA LEU A 471 -4.24 -3.17 6.81
C LEU A 471 -3.28 -2.33 7.66
N LEU A 472 -3.69 -1.91 8.86
CA LEU A 472 -2.83 -1.14 9.75
C LEU A 472 -1.67 -1.98 10.28
N LYS A 473 -1.89 -3.27 10.55
CA LYS A 473 -0.82 -4.16 11.02
C LYS A 473 0.19 -4.51 9.94
N THR A 474 -0.21 -4.66 8.69
CA THR A 474 0.74 -4.88 7.60
C THR A 474 1.69 -3.70 7.43
N VAL A 475 1.17 -2.48 7.57
CA VAL A 475 2.00 -1.27 7.50
C VAL A 475 2.88 -1.12 8.75
N ASP A 476 2.36 -1.39 9.96
CA ASP A 476 3.14 -1.35 11.20
C ASP A 476 4.29 -2.39 11.20
N HIS A 477 4.17 -3.49 10.47
CA HIS A 477 5.18 -4.55 10.42
C HIS A 477 6.40 -4.18 9.57
N GLU A 478 6.23 -3.39 8.52
CA GLU A 478 7.33 -2.89 7.68
C GLU A 478 8.10 -1.74 8.33
N SER A 479 7.54 -1.07 9.33
CA SER A 479 8.10 0.13 9.96
C SER A 479 9.11 -0.14 11.09
N GLY A 480 9.88 -1.23 11.02
CA GLY A 480 10.76 -1.73 12.09
C GLY A 480 12.08 -0.98 12.31
N TRP A 481 12.19 0.30 11.97
CA TRP A 481 13.40 1.09 12.29
C TRP A 481 13.47 1.39 13.78
N SER A 482 14.63 1.05 14.39
CA SER A 482 14.87 1.28 15.82
C SER A 482 15.80 2.45 16.12
N CYS A 483 16.25 3.17 15.09
CA CYS A 483 17.13 4.32 15.19
C CYS A 483 16.66 5.44 14.25
N ASP A 484 17.15 6.67 14.46
CA ASP A 484 16.73 7.82 13.69
C ASP A 484 17.57 8.03 12.43
N ILE A 485 18.88 7.80 12.52
CA ILE A 485 19.80 7.93 11.39
C ILE A 485 20.74 6.72 11.35
N ILE A 486 20.98 6.21 10.14
CA ILE A 486 21.97 5.16 9.87
C ILE A 486 23.07 5.72 8.99
N ILE A 487 24.30 5.51 9.39
CA ILE A 487 25.47 5.85 8.60
C ILE A 487 26.15 4.56 8.22
N SER A 488 26.22 4.28 6.93
CA SER A 488 26.89 3.11 6.36
C SER A 488 28.20 3.54 5.71
N PHE A 489 29.27 2.81 5.99
CA PHE A 489 30.59 3.04 5.44
C PHE A 489 30.93 1.87 4.51
N VAL A 490 31.16 2.17 3.25
CA VAL A 490 31.52 1.22 2.20
C VAL A 490 32.97 1.47 1.84
N ASN A 491 33.79 0.43 1.76
CA ASN A 491 35.24 0.50 1.42
C ASN A 491 36.13 1.36 2.34
N ASN A 492 35.64 1.80 3.49
CA ASN A 492 36.41 2.59 4.44
C ASN A 492 37.13 1.71 5.46
N ARG A 493 38.33 2.13 5.86
CA ARG A 493 39.11 1.44 6.91
C ARG A 493 38.37 1.54 8.26
N SER A 494 38.45 0.52 9.08
CA SER A 494 37.85 0.51 10.42
C SER A 494 38.31 1.69 11.29
N SER A 495 39.54 2.21 11.07
CA SER A 495 40.06 3.43 11.69
C SER A 495 39.26 4.69 11.35
N ASP A 496 38.73 4.78 10.14
CA ASP A 496 38.01 5.96 9.68
C ASP A 496 36.59 5.97 10.26
N VAL A 497 36.01 4.79 10.44
CA VAL A 497 34.73 4.62 11.14
C VAL A 497 34.85 5.03 12.61
N ILE A 498 35.95 4.64 13.28
CA ILE A 498 36.20 5.01 14.68
C ILE A 498 36.39 6.53 14.80
N LYS A 499 37.15 7.16 13.89
CA LYS A 499 37.30 8.62 13.83
C LYS A 499 35.99 9.34 13.59
N ALA A 500 35.17 8.85 12.65
CA ALA A 500 33.82 9.37 12.40
C ALA A 500 32.97 9.30 13.66
N ARG A 501 33.02 8.16 14.39
CA ARG A 501 32.29 7.99 15.66
C ARG A 501 32.75 8.99 16.74
N GLU A 502 34.06 9.29 16.83
CA GLU A 502 34.59 10.33 17.74
C GLU A 502 34.08 11.72 17.36
N THR A 503 33.95 11.99 16.06
CA THR A 503 33.40 13.25 15.52
C THR A 503 31.93 13.44 15.93
N PHE A 504 31.15 12.39 16.02
CA PHE A 504 29.74 12.45 16.41
C PHE A 504 29.55 12.94 17.86
N ASN A 505 30.51 12.73 18.76
CA ASN A 505 30.47 13.28 20.12
C ASN A 505 30.41 14.81 20.16
N SER A 506 30.76 15.47 19.06
CA SER A 506 30.73 16.94 18.92
C SER A 506 29.42 17.47 18.29
N VAL A 507 28.50 16.61 17.88
CA VAL A 507 27.16 16.97 17.36
C VAL A 507 26.20 17.06 18.53
N ARG A 508 25.63 18.24 18.77
CA ARG A 508 24.75 18.48 19.93
C ARG A 508 23.43 17.73 19.88
N GLU A 509 22.93 17.49 18.69
CA GLU A 509 21.64 16.88 18.42
C GLU A 509 21.67 15.35 18.55
N ILE A 510 22.84 14.75 18.74
CA ILE A 510 22.94 13.30 18.99
C ILE A 510 22.67 13.02 20.47
N ASN A 511 21.57 12.32 20.75
CA ASN A 511 21.23 11.90 22.11
C ASN A 511 22.08 10.69 22.52
N THR A 512 22.15 9.69 21.63
CA THR A 512 22.96 8.50 21.83
C THR A 512 23.46 7.96 20.49
N VAL A 513 24.70 7.49 20.48
CA VAL A 513 25.23 6.64 19.41
C VAL A 513 24.86 5.22 19.78
N GLY A 514 24.02 4.61 18.96
CA GLY A 514 23.53 3.25 19.19
C GLY A 514 24.47 2.17 18.73
N GLU A 515 23.90 1.07 18.22
CA GLU A 515 24.67 -0.09 17.78
C GLU A 515 25.56 0.23 16.58
N SER A 516 26.82 -0.18 16.66
CA SER A 516 27.72 -0.20 15.52
C SER A 516 27.86 -1.64 15.05
N LEU A 517 27.43 -1.89 13.84
CA LEU A 517 27.44 -3.21 13.22
C LEU A 517 28.56 -3.28 12.19
N PHE A 518 29.22 -4.41 12.15
CA PHE A 518 30.25 -4.72 11.16
C PHE A 518 29.91 -6.11 10.60
N PHE A 519 29.58 -6.18 9.34
CA PHE A 519 29.21 -7.46 8.72
C PHE A 519 29.90 -7.65 7.38
N VAL A 520 30.12 -8.91 7.06
CA VAL A 520 30.70 -9.29 5.77
C VAL A 520 29.60 -9.08 4.71
N SER A 521 29.91 -8.34 3.67
CA SER A 521 29.02 -8.09 2.55
C SER A 521 28.67 -9.43 1.88
N ASN A 522 27.38 -9.73 1.80
CA ASN A 522 26.83 -11.05 1.46
C ASN A 522 27.17 -11.62 0.09
N HIS A 523 27.85 -10.89 -0.80
CA HIS A 523 27.98 -11.36 -2.20
C HIS A 523 29.18 -12.27 -2.48
N TRP A 524 30.20 -12.26 -1.62
CA TRP A 524 31.46 -12.92 -1.96
C TRP A 524 31.89 -14.01 -0.99
N ASP A 525 31.35 -14.04 0.24
CA ASP A 525 31.83 -14.91 1.31
C ASP A 525 30.89 -16.07 1.68
N ASP A 526 29.62 -16.07 1.20
CA ASP A 526 28.62 -17.12 1.52
C ASP A 526 29.03 -18.53 1.12
N ALA A 527 29.92 -18.65 0.12
CA ALA A 527 30.45 -19.93 -0.31
C ALA A 527 31.65 -20.40 0.54
N LEU A 528 32.30 -19.52 1.30
CA LEU A 528 33.48 -19.79 2.11
C LEU A 528 33.21 -19.85 3.60
N ASN A 529 32.30 -18.99 4.10
CA ASN A 529 32.08 -18.77 5.51
C ASN A 529 30.58 -18.68 5.82
N PRO A 530 30.14 -19.04 7.02
CA PRO A 530 28.82 -18.73 7.50
C PRO A 530 28.64 -17.20 7.63
N HIS A 531 27.41 -16.73 7.60
CA HIS A 531 27.10 -15.32 7.82
C HIS A 531 27.52 -14.88 9.23
N ILE A 532 28.42 -13.90 9.31
CA ILE A 532 29.01 -13.43 10.57
C ILE A 532 28.74 -11.93 10.73
N ILE A 533 28.24 -11.55 11.90
CA ILE A 533 28.01 -10.16 12.27
C ILE A 533 28.79 -9.81 13.53
N PHE A 534 29.58 -8.76 13.47
CA PHE A 534 30.24 -8.20 14.64
C PHE A 534 29.44 -7.03 15.17
N VAL A 535 29.22 -7.02 16.47
CA VAL A 535 28.52 -5.96 17.20
C VAL A 535 29.48 -5.30 18.13
N ASP A 536 29.40 -3.98 18.29
CA ASP A 536 30.28 -3.30 19.27
C ASP A 536 30.11 -3.90 20.68
N ASP A 537 31.20 -3.90 21.42
CA ASP A 537 31.31 -4.65 22.69
C ASP A 537 30.26 -4.26 23.74
N ASN A 538 29.80 -3.00 23.76
CA ASN A 538 28.80 -2.54 24.72
C ASN A 538 27.42 -3.09 24.38
N ASN A 539 27.03 -3.03 23.11
CA ASN A 539 25.76 -3.56 22.65
C ASN A 539 25.74 -5.08 22.67
N PHE A 540 26.89 -5.73 22.40
CA PHE A 540 27.01 -7.17 22.56
C PHE A 540 26.78 -7.60 24.03
N LYS A 541 27.34 -6.86 25.02
CA LYS A 541 27.03 -7.10 26.45
C LYS A 541 25.57 -6.92 26.80
N ASN A 542 24.90 -5.93 26.22
CA ASN A 542 23.46 -5.74 26.39
C ASN A 542 22.68 -6.94 25.83
N LEU A 543 23.08 -7.42 24.64
CA LEU A 543 22.48 -8.58 24.00
C LEU A 543 22.65 -9.86 24.88
N LEU A 544 23.82 -10.03 25.51
CA LEU A 544 24.06 -11.13 26.46
C LEU A 544 23.14 -11.02 27.68
N LYS A 545 22.96 -9.82 28.25
CA LYS A 545 22.08 -9.58 29.40
C LYS A 545 20.61 -9.89 29.07
N GLU A 546 20.14 -9.44 27.93
CA GLU A 546 18.75 -9.67 27.46
C GLU A 546 18.46 -11.15 27.24
N ASN A 547 19.49 -11.95 26.90
CA ASN A 547 19.39 -13.40 26.73
C ASN A 547 19.85 -14.21 27.95
N TYR A 548 20.11 -13.56 29.09
CA TYR A 548 20.54 -14.19 30.36
C TYR A 548 21.82 -15.01 30.21
N LEU A 549 22.83 -14.49 29.48
CA LEU A 549 24.10 -15.14 29.21
C LEU A 549 25.27 -14.48 29.96
N SER A 550 26.33 -15.25 30.21
CA SER A 550 27.49 -14.77 30.96
C SER A 550 28.48 -13.99 30.10
N GLU A 551 28.75 -12.73 30.44
CA GLU A 551 29.79 -11.91 29.78
C GLU A 551 31.17 -12.57 29.80
N LYS A 552 31.56 -13.20 30.92
CA LYS A 552 32.85 -13.86 31.06
C LYS A 552 33.10 -14.99 30.09
N GLU A 553 32.03 -15.62 29.60
CA GLU A 553 32.09 -16.75 28.67
C GLU A 553 32.25 -16.30 27.23
N TYR A 554 31.50 -15.28 26.84
CA TYR A 554 31.38 -14.86 25.45
C TYR A 554 32.32 -13.72 25.04
N MET A 555 32.86 -12.97 26.02
CA MET A 555 33.80 -11.87 25.77
C MET A 555 35.30 -12.28 25.83
N LYS A 556 35.61 -13.58 25.78
CA LYS A 556 37.00 -14.08 25.78
C LYS A 556 37.62 -13.82 24.41
N LYS A 557 38.69 -13.01 24.39
CA LYS A 557 39.40 -12.69 23.15
C LYS A 557 40.04 -13.90 22.47
N ASP A 558 40.72 -14.76 23.27
CA ASP A 558 41.51 -15.89 22.73
C ASP A 558 40.70 -17.09 22.25
N SER A 559 39.41 -17.17 22.61
CA SER A 559 38.51 -18.22 22.18
C SER A 559 37.12 -17.63 21.96
N PRO A 560 36.91 -16.95 20.82
CA PRO A 560 35.65 -16.29 20.57
C PRO A 560 34.47 -17.30 20.48
N LYS A 561 33.42 -17.03 21.25
CA LYS A 561 32.19 -17.83 21.26
C LYS A 561 31.09 -17.01 20.65
N ALA A 562 30.53 -17.49 19.53
CA ALA A 562 29.51 -16.77 18.77
C ALA A 562 28.12 -17.10 19.29
N LEU A 563 27.22 -16.13 19.36
CA LEU A 563 25.80 -16.36 19.51
C LEU A 563 25.22 -16.86 18.19
N ILE A 564 24.31 -17.82 18.25
CA ILE A 564 23.59 -18.33 17.08
C ILE A 564 22.23 -17.63 17.01
N TYR A 565 21.86 -17.12 15.87
CA TYR A 565 20.49 -16.68 15.59
C TYR A 565 19.98 -17.30 14.30
N ARG A 566 18.71 -17.74 14.29
CA ARG A 566 18.00 -18.24 13.13
C ARG A 566 16.61 -17.61 13.08
N SER A 567 16.29 -16.98 11.98
CA SER A 567 14.93 -16.49 11.72
C SER A 567 13.95 -17.65 11.63
N VAL A 568 12.71 -17.41 11.99
CA VAL A 568 11.63 -18.40 11.87
C VAL A 568 10.70 -17.95 10.74
N ILE A 569 10.68 -18.72 9.66
CA ILE A 569 9.81 -18.49 8.49
C ILE A 569 8.81 -19.66 8.43
N ASP A 570 7.52 -19.38 8.35
CA ASP A 570 6.45 -20.40 8.33
C ASP A 570 6.54 -21.44 9.46
N GLY A 571 6.99 -21.01 10.64
CA GLY A 571 7.17 -21.88 11.80
C GLY A 571 8.41 -22.79 11.73
N LYS A 572 9.27 -22.64 10.72
CA LYS A 572 10.54 -23.35 10.57
C LYS A 572 11.70 -22.38 10.72
N LYS A 573 12.77 -22.85 11.35
CA LYS A 573 14.02 -22.06 11.40
C LYS A 573 14.69 -22.07 10.02
N THR A 574 15.16 -20.91 9.59
CA THR A 574 15.92 -20.79 8.33
C THR A 574 17.33 -21.38 8.47
N THR A 575 17.84 -21.89 7.36
CA THR A 575 19.24 -22.33 7.21
C THR A 575 20.03 -21.41 6.30
N ASP A 576 19.38 -20.39 5.72
CA ASP A 576 20.04 -19.44 4.84
C ASP A 576 21.12 -18.66 5.62
N GLY A 577 22.37 -18.73 5.18
CA GLY A 577 23.54 -18.12 5.81
C GLY A 577 24.17 -18.93 6.96
N LEU A 578 23.55 -20.03 7.42
CA LEU A 578 24.10 -20.86 8.50
C LEU A 578 23.60 -22.30 8.46
N ASP A 579 24.48 -23.24 8.22
CA ASP A 579 24.16 -24.67 8.13
C ASP A 579 23.44 -25.23 9.36
N GLU A 580 22.56 -26.22 9.17
CA GLU A 580 21.79 -26.86 10.24
C GLU A 580 22.65 -27.55 11.30
N TRP A 581 23.82 -28.06 10.91
CA TRP A 581 24.73 -28.78 11.83
C TRP A 581 25.41 -27.85 12.83
N ILE A 582 25.45 -26.53 12.62
CA ILE A 582 26.02 -25.57 13.52
C ILE A 582 25.10 -25.37 14.71
N THR A 583 25.38 -26.09 15.79
CA THR A 583 24.67 -26.06 17.08
C THR A 583 25.58 -25.62 18.19
N GLU A 584 25.04 -25.42 19.40
CA GLU A 584 25.83 -25.04 20.56
C GLU A 584 26.98 -26.04 20.81
N GLY A 585 28.21 -25.53 20.93
CA GLY A 585 29.44 -26.31 21.10
C GLY A 585 30.11 -26.71 19.78
N ALA A 586 29.50 -26.48 18.63
CA ALA A 586 30.12 -26.78 17.35
C ALA A 586 31.36 -25.92 17.11
N SER A 587 32.42 -26.51 16.53
CA SER A 587 33.59 -25.78 16.06
C SER A 587 33.38 -25.39 14.60
N VAL A 588 33.32 -24.08 14.35
CA VAL A 588 33.06 -23.54 13.03
C VAL A 588 34.34 -23.01 12.44
N GLY A 589 34.72 -23.53 11.27
CA GLY A 589 35.94 -23.08 10.55
C GLY A 589 35.65 -21.81 9.75
N ILE A 590 36.48 -20.81 9.90
CA ILE A 590 36.39 -19.52 9.18
C ILE A 590 37.59 -19.40 8.29
N ASN A 591 37.37 -19.10 7.02
CA ASN A 591 38.45 -18.87 6.04
C ASN A 591 38.67 -17.33 5.89
N SER A 592 39.89 -16.89 6.06
CA SER A 592 40.28 -15.48 5.94
C SER A 592 41.23 -15.34 4.77
N ILE A 593 40.88 -14.56 3.76
CA ILE A 593 41.72 -14.33 2.57
C ILE A 593 42.94 -13.48 3.00
N ARG A 594 44.15 -14.02 2.83
CA ARG A 594 45.38 -13.34 3.16
C ARG A 594 45.61 -12.18 2.19
N LYS A 595 46.09 -11.03 2.72
CA LYS A 595 46.56 -9.93 1.89
C LYS A 595 47.96 -10.26 1.37
N LEU A 596 48.16 -10.01 0.07
CA LEU A 596 49.49 -10.12 -0.57
C LEU A 596 50.03 -8.69 -0.86
N ASP A 597 51.31 -8.44 -0.56
CA ASP A 597 51.91 -7.09 -0.65
C ASP A 597 51.86 -6.50 -2.07
N ASP A 598 51.91 -7.36 -3.10
CA ASP A 598 51.91 -6.92 -4.50
C ASP A 598 50.50 -6.76 -5.11
N TYR A 599 49.42 -6.97 -4.33
CA TYR A 599 48.08 -6.97 -4.81
C TYR A 599 47.18 -6.14 -3.89
N SER A 600 46.25 -5.39 -4.51
CA SER A 600 45.33 -4.49 -3.80
C SER A 600 44.02 -5.18 -3.43
N TYR A 601 43.60 -6.17 -4.21
CA TYR A 601 42.31 -6.87 -4.05
C TYR A 601 42.50 -8.38 -4.09
N GLY A 602 41.67 -9.13 -3.36
CA GLY A 602 41.55 -10.57 -3.40
C GLY A 602 40.09 -10.98 -3.40
N PHE A 603 39.60 -11.55 -4.51
CA PHE A 603 38.18 -11.92 -4.72
C PHE A 603 38.02 -13.43 -4.77
N LEU A 604 36.92 -13.92 -4.19
CA LEU A 604 36.49 -15.27 -4.41
C LEU A 604 35.84 -15.38 -5.80
N CYS A 605 36.30 -16.32 -6.61
CA CYS A 605 35.77 -16.61 -7.95
C CYS A 605 35.43 -18.10 -8.06
N SER A 606 34.56 -18.44 -8.98
CA SER A 606 34.26 -19.82 -9.38
C SER A 606 34.68 -20.04 -10.83
N ASP A 607 35.16 -21.22 -11.17
CA ASP A 607 35.39 -21.64 -12.55
C ASP A 607 34.11 -22.18 -13.18
N ASP A 608 34.16 -22.55 -14.46
CA ASP A 608 33.03 -23.09 -15.22
C ASP A 608 32.50 -24.44 -14.67
N GLU A 609 33.28 -25.09 -13.80
CA GLU A 609 32.92 -26.34 -13.12
C GLU A 609 32.36 -26.08 -11.69
N GLY A 610 32.25 -24.80 -11.28
CA GLY A 610 31.78 -24.39 -9.96
C GLY A 610 32.80 -24.52 -8.85
N LYS A 611 34.09 -24.71 -9.16
CA LYS A 611 35.17 -24.79 -8.18
C LYS A 611 35.67 -23.42 -7.79
N HIS A 612 35.65 -23.11 -6.49
CA HIS A 612 36.05 -21.83 -5.96
C HIS A 612 37.57 -21.67 -5.89
N TYR A 613 38.04 -20.47 -6.26
CA TYR A 613 39.42 -20.02 -6.12
C TYR A 613 39.47 -18.54 -5.76
N VAL A 614 40.59 -18.07 -5.21
CA VAL A 614 40.82 -16.65 -4.94
C VAL A 614 41.62 -16.04 -6.08
N GLN A 615 41.11 -14.97 -6.66
CA GLN A 615 41.80 -14.17 -7.65
C GLN A 615 42.33 -12.90 -7.00
N TYR A 616 43.64 -12.74 -7.00
CA TYR A 616 44.28 -11.51 -6.55
C TYR A 616 44.51 -10.59 -7.75
N GLN A 617 44.33 -9.29 -7.54
CA GLN A 617 44.50 -8.26 -8.55
C GLN A 617 45.17 -7.02 -7.95
N ASN A 618 46.09 -6.37 -8.70
CA ASN A 618 46.60 -5.08 -8.30
C ASN A 618 45.68 -3.93 -8.70
N GLU A 619 45.96 -2.70 -8.24
CA GLU A 619 45.14 -1.50 -8.52
C GLU A 619 44.88 -1.28 -10.03
N LYS A 620 45.90 -1.64 -10.86
CA LYS A 620 45.80 -1.45 -12.31
C LYS A 620 45.08 -2.59 -13.06
N GLY A 621 44.78 -3.69 -12.38
CA GLY A 621 44.16 -4.86 -13.02
C GLY A 621 45.04 -5.66 -14.00
N ASP A 622 46.26 -5.23 -14.20
CA ASP A 622 47.22 -5.85 -15.15
C ASP A 622 47.97 -7.04 -14.56
N LYS A 623 48.06 -7.14 -13.22
CA LYS A 623 48.61 -8.30 -12.51
C LYS A 623 47.48 -9.11 -11.88
N ILE A 624 47.24 -10.32 -12.40
CA ILE A 624 46.27 -11.24 -11.88
C ILE A 624 46.96 -12.50 -11.39
N LYS A 625 46.67 -12.93 -10.17
CA LYS A 625 47.12 -14.21 -9.63
C LYS A 625 45.94 -15.02 -9.13
N LYS A 626 45.80 -16.24 -9.65
CA LYS A 626 44.83 -17.20 -9.15
C LYS A 626 45.50 -18.13 -8.13
N ALA A 627 44.83 -18.33 -7.01
CA ALA A 627 45.32 -19.22 -5.95
C ALA A 627 44.18 -20.11 -5.44
N SER A 628 44.50 -21.34 -5.07
CA SER A 628 43.50 -22.21 -4.48
C SER A 628 43.09 -21.68 -3.09
N ILE A 629 41.89 -21.98 -2.61
CA ILE A 629 41.43 -21.59 -1.27
C ILE A 629 42.41 -22.01 -0.19
N LYS A 630 43.00 -23.18 -0.32
CA LYS A 630 44.01 -23.68 0.64
C LYS A 630 45.27 -22.81 0.70
N GLU A 631 45.66 -22.21 -0.40
CA GLU A 631 46.86 -21.34 -0.48
C GLU A 631 46.54 -19.90 -0.10
N ALA A 632 45.39 -19.44 -0.49
CA ALA A 632 44.93 -18.05 -0.33
C ALA A 632 44.38 -17.77 1.06
N CYS A 633 43.73 -18.73 1.71
CA CYS A 633 43.03 -18.52 2.97
C CYS A 633 43.82 -19.07 4.16
N GLU A 634 43.74 -18.37 5.28
CA GLU A 634 44.09 -18.90 6.60
C GLU A 634 42.80 -19.36 7.28
N LYS A 635 42.81 -20.56 7.83
CA LYS A 635 41.71 -21.11 8.60
C LYS A 635 41.81 -20.76 10.07
N ARG A 636 40.73 -20.18 10.58
CA ARG A 636 40.51 -19.96 12.01
C ARG A 636 39.28 -20.69 12.49
N THR A 637 39.12 -20.90 13.76
CA THR A 637 38.00 -21.60 14.34
C THR A 637 37.35 -20.75 15.41
N ILE A 638 36.04 -20.71 15.41
CA ILE A 638 35.23 -20.14 16.48
C ILE A 638 34.32 -21.22 17.07
N THR A 639 33.92 -21.03 18.30
CA THR A 639 32.95 -21.94 18.93
C THR A 639 31.56 -21.37 18.84
N ALA A 640 30.62 -22.13 18.28
CA ALA A 640 29.22 -21.76 18.28
C ALA A 640 28.67 -21.84 19.71
N GLY A 641 28.07 -20.78 20.18
CA GLY A 641 27.47 -20.68 21.49
C GLY A 641 25.97 -20.99 21.47
N LYS A 642 25.28 -20.44 22.45
CA LYS A 642 23.84 -20.66 22.59
C LYS A 642 23.05 -19.95 21.49
N GLU A 643 22.00 -20.60 21.02
CA GLU A 643 21.03 -19.98 20.13
C GLU A 643 20.14 -19.01 20.92
N ILE A 644 20.05 -17.77 20.45
CA ILE A 644 19.28 -16.71 21.08
C ILE A 644 17.98 -16.44 20.32
N LYS A 645 16.98 -15.94 21.04
CA LYS A 645 15.66 -15.58 20.46
C LYS A 645 15.43 -14.08 20.43
N ASN A 646 16.03 -13.37 21.39
CA ASN A 646 15.87 -11.94 21.51
C ASN A 646 17.04 -11.25 20.82
N LEU A 647 16.72 -10.49 19.79
CA LEU A 647 17.64 -9.60 19.11
C LEU A 647 17.19 -8.15 19.29
N SER A 648 18.13 -7.22 19.26
CA SER A 648 17.80 -5.81 19.04
C SER A 648 17.06 -5.67 17.71
N VAL A 649 16.25 -4.63 17.60
CA VAL A 649 15.46 -4.40 16.37
C VAL A 649 16.40 -4.12 15.19
N THR A 650 17.53 -3.45 15.44
CA THR A 650 18.58 -3.19 14.44
C THR A 650 19.14 -4.49 13.86
N LEU A 651 19.54 -5.42 14.73
CA LEU A 651 20.05 -6.73 14.30
C LEU A 651 18.99 -7.57 13.57
N LYS A 652 17.73 -7.55 14.03
CA LYS A 652 16.64 -8.27 13.35
C LYS A 652 16.49 -7.85 11.89
N ARG A 653 16.67 -6.57 11.59
CA ARG A 653 16.57 -6.05 10.23
C ARG A 653 17.63 -6.65 9.29
N TYR A 654 18.87 -6.80 9.78
CA TYR A 654 19.96 -7.36 8.97
C TYR A 654 19.87 -8.86 8.81
N ILE A 655 19.30 -9.54 9.82
CA ILE A 655 19.18 -10.99 9.83
C ILE A 655 17.76 -11.42 9.41
N ASP A 656 16.95 -10.50 8.86
CA ASP A 656 15.60 -10.84 8.41
C ASP A 656 15.66 -11.94 7.35
N ARG A 657 14.96 -13.04 7.64
CA ARG A 657 14.90 -14.28 6.84
C ARG A 657 16.19 -15.11 6.80
N ASN A 658 17.29 -14.67 7.41
CA ASN A 658 18.56 -15.36 7.42
C ASN A 658 18.92 -15.94 8.79
N ALA A 659 20.02 -16.70 8.83
CA ALA A 659 20.68 -17.12 10.07
C ALA A 659 22.08 -16.54 10.12
N ALA A 660 22.60 -16.23 11.31
CA ALA A 660 23.92 -15.64 11.49
C ALA A 660 24.61 -16.05 12.79
N LEU A 661 25.92 -15.96 12.80
CA LEU A 661 26.77 -15.98 13.98
C LEU A 661 27.05 -14.54 14.41
N ILE A 662 26.81 -14.21 15.68
CA ILE A 662 26.97 -12.87 16.22
C ILE A 662 28.12 -12.89 17.22
N LEU A 663 29.07 -11.98 17.07
CA LEU A 663 30.31 -11.88 17.83
C LEU A 663 30.55 -10.43 18.31
N PRO A 664 31.32 -10.24 19.40
CA PRO A 664 31.77 -8.90 19.78
C PRO A 664 32.87 -8.42 18.85
N LEU A 665 32.86 -7.10 18.55
CA LEU A 665 33.83 -6.48 17.66
C LEU A 665 35.28 -6.69 18.12
N SER A 666 35.53 -6.73 19.42
CA SER A 666 36.87 -7.01 19.98
C SER A 666 37.44 -8.36 19.59
N SER A 667 36.63 -9.28 19.06
CA SER A 667 37.07 -10.62 18.61
C SER A 667 37.45 -10.66 17.11
N ILE A 668 37.32 -9.59 16.36
CA ILE A 668 37.45 -9.58 14.89
C ILE A 668 38.80 -10.10 14.42
N GLU A 669 39.89 -9.66 15.08
CA GLU A 669 41.26 -10.06 14.75
C GLU A 669 41.56 -11.52 15.08
N ASN A 670 40.78 -12.16 15.97
CA ASN A 670 40.89 -13.57 16.28
C ASN A 670 40.04 -14.44 15.33
N VAL A 671 39.05 -13.85 14.69
CA VAL A 671 38.17 -14.52 13.70
C VAL A 671 38.78 -14.41 12.32
N TYR A 672 39.25 -13.23 11.94
CA TYR A 672 39.88 -12.97 10.66
C TYR A 672 41.37 -12.60 10.86
N VAL A 673 42.18 -12.83 9.83
CA VAL A 673 43.61 -12.42 9.87
C VAL A 673 43.67 -10.90 9.81
N SER A 674 44.50 -10.32 10.66
CA SER A 674 44.80 -8.88 10.64
C SER A 674 45.23 -8.44 9.24
N ASN A 675 44.64 -7.35 8.73
CA ASN A 675 44.83 -6.87 7.35
C ASN A 675 44.36 -7.84 6.23
N SER A 676 43.49 -8.78 6.49
CA SER A 676 42.85 -9.58 5.44
C SER A 676 41.93 -8.71 4.56
N TYR A 677 41.73 -9.12 3.31
CA TYR A 677 40.73 -8.46 2.44
C TYR A 677 39.33 -8.53 3.04
N THR A 678 38.97 -9.64 3.70
CA THR A 678 37.69 -9.81 4.40
C THR A 678 37.43 -8.69 5.42
N ILE A 679 38.47 -8.27 6.21
CA ILE A 679 38.29 -7.17 7.16
C ILE A 679 38.13 -5.81 6.45
N MET A 680 38.81 -5.63 5.30
CA MET A 680 38.71 -4.40 4.52
C MET A 680 37.34 -4.21 3.87
N ASP A 681 36.73 -5.32 3.43
CA ASP A 681 35.45 -5.33 2.70
C ASP A 681 34.22 -5.39 3.62
N LEU A 682 34.41 -5.38 4.96
CA LEU A 682 33.28 -5.34 5.91
C LEU A 682 32.48 -4.06 5.72
N THR A 683 31.20 -4.21 5.48
CA THR A 683 30.23 -3.12 5.59
C THR A 683 30.11 -2.70 7.06
N LYS A 684 30.17 -1.41 7.34
CA LYS A 684 30.20 -0.86 8.69
C LYS A 684 29.03 0.13 8.82
N GLU A 685 28.21 -0.07 9.82
CA GLU A 685 27.06 0.80 10.06
C GLU A 685 27.02 1.33 11.49
N ILE A 686 26.62 2.57 11.65
CA ILE A 686 26.42 3.23 12.93
C ILE A 686 25.00 3.75 13.00
N SER A 687 24.27 3.32 14.03
CA SER A 687 22.94 3.82 14.34
C SER A 687 23.02 5.02 15.27
N ILE A 688 22.24 6.07 15.00
CA ILE A 688 22.19 7.30 15.77
C ILE A 688 20.76 7.57 16.21
N PHE A 689 20.58 8.05 17.45
CA PHE A 689 19.32 8.50 18.01
C PHE A 689 19.36 10.02 18.23
N SER A 690 18.33 10.73 17.78
CA SER A 690 18.22 12.18 17.87
C SER A 690 16.77 12.63 18.02
N ASP A 691 16.50 13.59 18.91
CA ASP A 691 15.19 14.23 19.02
C ASP A 691 14.90 15.19 17.85
N ASP A 692 15.97 15.72 17.21
CA ASP A 692 15.89 16.57 16.01
C ASP A 692 16.72 15.95 14.88
N TYR A 693 16.18 14.88 14.30
CA TYR A 693 16.87 14.10 13.27
C TYR A 693 17.18 14.89 11.99
N ILE A 694 16.38 15.94 11.67
CA ILE A 694 16.59 16.76 10.46
C ILE A 694 17.88 17.60 10.63
N LYS A 695 17.99 18.28 11.77
CA LYS A 695 19.17 19.10 12.07
C LYS A 695 20.39 18.22 12.32
N CYS A 696 20.20 17.10 13.00
CA CYS A 696 21.26 16.12 13.26
C CYS A 696 21.86 15.59 11.95
N GLU A 697 21.03 15.20 10.98
CA GLU A 697 21.50 14.76 9.66
C GLU A 697 22.33 15.84 8.96
N LYS A 698 21.83 17.07 8.94
CA LYS A 698 22.52 18.20 8.32
C LYS A 698 23.91 18.44 8.95
N ASP A 699 24.00 18.45 10.27
CA ASP A 699 25.24 18.64 10.99
C ASP A 699 26.24 17.48 10.78
N ILE A 700 25.72 16.24 10.66
CA ILE A 700 26.52 15.06 10.32
C ILE A 700 27.08 15.18 8.90
N ARG A 701 26.25 15.53 7.93
CA ARG A 701 26.67 15.72 6.53
C ARG A 701 27.73 16.82 6.40
N GLU A 702 27.52 17.95 7.06
CA GLU A 702 28.54 19.02 7.10
C GLU A 702 29.88 18.54 7.67
N LYS A 703 29.86 17.77 8.76
CA LYS A 703 31.08 17.31 9.42
C LYS A 703 31.82 16.20 8.67
N LEU A 704 31.04 15.34 7.97
CA LEU A 704 31.59 14.28 7.13
C LEU A 704 31.93 14.79 5.71
N ASN A 705 31.52 16.02 5.39
CA ASN A 705 31.64 16.63 4.06
C ASN A 705 30.95 15.81 2.95
N VAL A 706 29.76 15.28 3.26
CA VAL A 706 28.92 14.45 2.36
C VAL A 706 27.73 15.30 1.91
N ALA A 707 27.55 15.48 0.61
CA ALA A 707 26.39 16.18 0.05
C ALA A 707 25.13 15.32 0.14
N GLU A 708 23.92 15.95 0.10
CA GLU A 708 22.64 15.22 0.19
C GLU A 708 22.44 14.21 -0.96
N ASP A 709 22.93 14.55 -2.16
CA ASP A 709 22.77 13.76 -3.38
C ASP A 709 24.02 12.96 -3.77
N GLU A 710 25.03 12.91 -2.88
CA GLU A 710 26.30 12.28 -3.20
C GLU A 710 26.21 10.74 -3.03
N SER A 711 26.57 10.02 -4.09
CA SER A 711 26.57 8.55 -4.08
C SER A 711 27.53 7.99 -3.04
N ALA A 712 27.08 6.99 -2.28
CA ALA A 712 27.92 6.24 -1.34
C ALA A 712 29.15 5.59 -2.00
N ILE A 713 29.10 5.35 -3.30
CA ILE A 713 30.21 4.80 -4.09
C ILE A 713 31.35 5.80 -4.22
N ILE A 714 31.04 7.11 -4.28
CA ILE A 714 32.04 8.17 -4.42
C ILE A 714 32.66 8.54 -3.09
N THR A 715 31.85 8.70 -2.05
CA THR A 715 32.30 9.10 -0.71
C THR A 715 32.68 7.94 0.20
N GLY A 716 32.22 6.74 -0.14
CA GLY A 716 32.28 5.58 0.73
C GLY A 716 31.37 5.71 1.97
N ILE A 717 30.53 6.75 2.05
CA ILE A 717 29.65 7.01 3.20
C ILE A 717 28.22 7.22 2.68
N SER A 718 27.28 6.42 3.20
CA SER A 718 25.84 6.61 2.99
C SER A 718 25.19 7.05 4.30
N ILE A 719 24.41 8.11 4.25
CA ILE A 719 23.66 8.60 5.41
C ILE A 719 22.18 8.44 5.10
N HIS A 720 21.52 7.58 5.85
CA HIS A 720 20.10 7.29 5.69
C HIS A 720 19.30 7.78 6.91
N ASN A 721 18.35 8.69 6.68
CA ASN A 721 17.48 9.21 7.73
C ASN A 721 16.24 8.31 7.89
N ALA A 722 16.37 7.31 8.76
CA ALA A 722 15.31 6.36 9.05
C ALA A 722 14.10 7.02 9.76
N ALA A 723 14.35 8.07 10.56
CA ALA A 723 13.27 8.80 11.23
C ALA A 723 12.41 9.58 10.24
N LYS A 724 13.00 10.17 9.19
CA LYS A 724 12.29 10.86 8.12
C LYS A 724 11.37 9.86 7.40
N GLU A 725 11.91 8.71 6.99
CA GLU A 725 11.13 7.63 6.37
C GLU A 725 10.03 7.11 7.29
N MET A 726 10.36 6.86 8.57
CA MET A 726 9.39 6.44 9.59
C MET A 726 8.26 7.47 9.77
N ASN A 727 8.59 8.76 9.77
CA ASN A 727 7.59 9.81 9.90
C ASN A 727 6.69 9.87 8.66
N SER A 728 7.24 9.64 7.50
CA SER A 728 6.51 9.49 6.24
C SER A 728 5.55 8.29 6.28
N ILE A 729 6.02 7.14 6.75
CA ILE A 729 5.18 5.95 6.97
C ILE A 729 4.07 6.24 8.00
N LYS A 730 4.38 6.90 9.14
CA LYS A 730 3.39 7.31 10.13
C LYS A 730 2.32 8.24 9.55
N ASN A 731 2.71 9.17 8.69
CA ASN A 731 1.77 10.04 7.99
C ASN A 731 0.87 9.23 7.05
N MET A 732 1.41 8.29 6.30
CA MET A 732 0.62 7.38 5.45
C MET A 732 -0.37 6.55 6.28
N ILE A 733 0.08 5.98 7.42
CA ILE A 733 -0.79 5.24 8.35
C ILE A 733 -1.93 6.13 8.84
N LEU A 734 -1.64 7.39 9.20
CA LEU A 734 -2.65 8.35 9.65
C LEU A 734 -3.68 8.62 8.55
N VAL A 735 -3.24 8.79 7.31
CA VAL A 735 -4.11 8.95 6.14
C VAL A 735 -5.02 7.74 5.96
N ILE A 736 -4.43 6.54 5.93
CA ILE A 736 -5.17 5.28 5.82
C ILE A 736 -6.19 5.15 6.96
N ARG A 737 -5.81 5.48 8.20
CA ARG A 737 -6.72 5.48 9.36
C ARG A 737 -7.91 6.42 9.17
N ILE A 738 -7.69 7.65 8.68
CA ILE A 738 -8.75 8.63 8.43
C ILE A 738 -9.75 8.06 7.40
N PHE A 739 -9.29 7.52 6.28
CA PHE A 739 -10.16 6.92 5.26
C PHE A 739 -10.91 5.70 5.79
N CYS A 740 -10.22 4.78 6.46
CA CYS A 740 -10.82 3.57 7.01
C CYS A 740 -11.87 3.89 8.08
N TYR A 741 -11.58 4.80 9.01
CA TYR A 741 -12.54 5.18 10.04
C TYR A 741 -13.71 5.97 9.47
N GLY A 742 -13.49 6.84 8.48
CA GLY A 742 -14.55 7.50 7.73
C GLY A 742 -15.49 6.48 7.06
N PHE A 743 -14.91 5.46 6.44
CA PHE A 743 -15.64 4.36 5.83
C PHE A 743 -16.44 3.54 6.84
N VAL A 744 -15.83 3.17 7.97
CA VAL A 744 -16.50 2.48 9.08
C VAL A 744 -17.66 3.33 9.63
N ALA A 745 -17.48 4.64 9.78
CA ALA A 745 -18.51 5.55 10.25
C ALA A 745 -19.71 5.60 9.29
N LEU A 746 -19.47 5.73 7.98
CA LEU A 746 -20.52 5.71 6.97
C LEU A 746 -21.29 4.39 6.97
N LEU A 747 -20.61 3.25 7.03
CA LEU A 747 -21.26 1.93 7.11
C LEU A 747 -22.03 1.74 8.42
N THR A 748 -21.55 2.30 9.53
CA THR A 748 -22.26 2.29 10.81
C THR A 748 -23.54 3.11 10.72
N LEU A 749 -23.51 4.28 10.09
CA LEU A 749 -24.71 5.10 9.84
C LEU A 749 -25.71 4.35 8.95
N ILE A 750 -25.25 3.70 7.88
CA ILE A 750 -26.10 2.86 7.02
C ILE A 750 -26.75 1.74 7.84
N SER A 751 -25.97 1.07 8.66
CA SER A 751 -26.46 -0.03 9.51
C SER A 751 -27.47 0.46 10.55
N ALA A 752 -27.21 1.59 11.19
CA ALA A 752 -28.12 2.22 12.15
C ALA A 752 -29.45 2.62 11.49
N ALA A 753 -29.39 3.26 10.32
CA ALA A 753 -30.58 3.62 9.54
C ALA A 753 -31.40 2.37 9.15
N ASN A 754 -30.72 1.29 8.76
CA ASN A 754 -31.34 0.03 8.43
C ASN A 754 -32.07 -0.63 9.63
N ILE A 755 -31.42 -0.64 10.80
CA ILE A 755 -31.97 -1.15 12.05
C ILE A 755 -33.19 -0.31 12.47
N PHE A 756 -33.06 1.01 12.45
CA PHE A 756 -34.13 1.95 12.78
C PHE A 756 -35.35 1.71 11.89
N ASN A 757 -35.17 1.69 10.58
CA ASN A 757 -36.25 1.46 9.61
C ASN A 757 -36.95 0.11 9.84
N THR A 758 -36.17 -0.96 10.03
CA THR A 758 -36.68 -2.32 10.21
C THR A 758 -37.52 -2.46 11.49
N ILE A 759 -37.05 -1.92 12.61
CA ILE A 759 -37.73 -2.02 13.90
C ILE A 759 -39.02 -1.16 13.91
N THR A 760 -38.90 0.10 13.47
CA THR A 760 -40.04 1.05 13.43
C THR A 760 -41.16 0.49 12.57
N THR A 761 -40.85 -0.03 11.40
CA THR A 761 -41.83 -0.64 10.49
C THR A 761 -42.43 -1.91 11.10
N ASN A 762 -41.62 -2.76 11.71
CA ASN A 762 -42.13 -4.01 12.33
C ASN A 762 -43.13 -3.71 13.48
N ILE A 763 -42.84 -2.67 14.26
CA ILE A 763 -43.76 -2.19 15.33
C ILE A 763 -45.01 -1.58 14.72
N SER A 764 -44.88 -0.75 13.68
CA SER A 764 -46.00 -0.11 12.99
C SER A 764 -47.00 -1.14 12.38
N LEU A 765 -46.49 -2.18 11.74
CA LEU A 765 -47.31 -3.27 11.16
C LEU A 765 -48.07 -4.11 12.23
N ARG A 766 -47.72 -3.98 13.50
CA ARG A 766 -48.32 -4.72 14.61
C ARG A 766 -49.22 -3.86 15.52
N ARG A 767 -49.48 -2.62 15.12
CA ARG A 767 -50.29 -1.69 15.90
C ARG A 767 -51.64 -2.29 16.36
N ARG A 768 -52.37 -2.91 15.44
CA ARG A 768 -53.67 -3.55 15.72
C ARG A 768 -53.53 -4.72 16.69
N GLU A 769 -52.43 -5.49 16.61
CA GLU A 769 -52.14 -6.57 17.57
C GLU A 769 -51.94 -6.02 18.98
N PHE A 770 -51.22 -4.91 19.12
CA PHE A 770 -51.01 -4.25 20.41
C PHE A 770 -52.30 -3.63 20.96
N ALA A 771 -53.11 -3.00 20.11
CA ALA A 771 -54.40 -2.45 20.52
C ALA A 771 -55.37 -3.55 21.01
N MET A 772 -55.38 -4.73 20.34
CA MET A 772 -56.16 -5.88 20.80
C MET A 772 -55.66 -6.41 22.14
N LEU A 773 -54.36 -6.48 22.38
CA LEU A 773 -53.82 -6.91 23.68
C LEU A 773 -54.14 -5.91 24.79
N GLN A 774 -54.17 -4.60 24.50
CA GLN A 774 -54.59 -3.57 25.45
C GLN A 774 -56.09 -3.68 25.76
N SER A 775 -56.94 -3.98 24.80
CA SER A 775 -58.38 -4.13 25.03
C SER A 775 -58.73 -5.35 25.88
N ILE A 776 -57.87 -6.36 25.96
CA ILE A 776 -57.98 -7.54 26.83
C ILE A 776 -57.39 -7.29 28.22
N GLY A 777 -56.86 -6.05 28.50
CA GLY A 777 -56.37 -5.66 29.81
C GLY A 777 -54.88 -5.70 29.99
N MET A 778 -54.09 -5.87 28.91
CA MET A 778 -52.61 -5.84 29.00
C MET A 778 -52.13 -4.38 29.16
N THR A 779 -51.36 -4.12 30.23
CA THR A 779 -50.86 -2.79 30.52
C THR A 779 -49.73 -2.38 29.52
N GLN A 780 -49.54 -1.06 29.36
CA GLN A 780 -48.45 -0.52 28.53
C GLN A 780 -47.04 -0.98 29.01
N LYS A 781 -46.89 -1.15 30.32
CA LYS A 781 -45.64 -1.65 30.92
C LYS A 781 -45.37 -3.10 30.48
N GLU A 782 -46.37 -3.92 30.40
CA GLU A 782 -46.29 -5.30 29.97
C GLU A 782 -45.99 -5.44 28.47
N ILE A 783 -46.61 -4.60 27.63
CA ILE A 783 -46.31 -4.54 26.20
C ILE A 783 -44.83 -4.11 25.99
N LYS A 784 -44.35 -3.09 26.72
CA LYS A 784 -42.93 -2.70 26.68
C LYS A 784 -42.01 -3.86 27.11
N ARG A 785 -42.39 -4.64 28.13
CA ARG A 785 -41.64 -5.81 28.60
C ARG A 785 -41.61 -6.93 27.56
N MET A 786 -42.74 -7.16 26.89
CA MET A 786 -42.88 -8.12 25.79
C MET A 786 -41.95 -7.72 24.61
N MET A 787 -42.01 -6.47 24.22
CA MET A 787 -41.18 -5.95 23.13
C MET A 787 -39.67 -5.97 23.45
N ARG A 788 -39.28 -5.64 24.68
CA ARG A 788 -37.87 -5.75 25.10
C ARG A 788 -37.35 -7.17 24.95
N PHE A 789 -38.14 -8.17 25.33
CA PHE A 789 -37.76 -9.57 25.16
C PHE A 789 -37.64 -9.97 23.69
N GLU A 790 -38.60 -9.54 22.81
CA GLU A 790 -38.53 -9.77 21.37
C GLU A 790 -37.25 -9.14 20.77
N CYS A 791 -36.98 -7.87 21.11
CA CYS A 791 -35.80 -7.14 20.64
C CYS A 791 -34.49 -7.78 21.09
N MET A 792 -34.41 -8.21 22.35
CA MET A 792 -33.24 -8.95 22.85
C MET A 792 -33.03 -10.25 22.06
N LYS A 793 -34.13 -10.96 21.73
CA LYS A 793 -34.05 -12.19 20.97
C LYS A 793 -33.59 -11.95 19.50
N TYR A 794 -34.03 -10.85 18.87
CA TYR A 794 -33.55 -10.45 17.55
C TYR A 794 -32.04 -10.16 17.59
N GLY A 795 -31.59 -9.32 18.54
CA GLY A 795 -30.19 -9.00 18.69
C GLY A 795 -29.31 -10.26 18.93
N LEU A 796 -29.73 -11.13 19.86
CA LEU A 796 -29.00 -12.35 20.15
C LEU A 796 -28.96 -13.33 18.97
N THR A 797 -30.09 -13.53 18.29
CA THR A 797 -30.14 -14.42 17.11
C THR A 797 -29.28 -13.86 15.96
N SER A 798 -29.28 -12.53 15.78
CA SER A 798 -28.48 -11.88 14.75
C SER A 798 -26.98 -11.95 15.06
N LEU A 799 -26.58 -11.84 16.32
CA LEU A 799 -25.19 -12.05 16.75
C LEU A 799 -24.74 -13.50 16.53
N LEU A 800 -25.59 -14.47 16.88
CA LEU A 800 -25.30 -15.91 16.66
C LEU A 800 -25.10 -16.27 15.18
N ILE A 801 -25.67 -15.53 14.27
CA ILE A 801 -25.49 -15.72 12.81
C ILE A 801 -24.36 -14.83 12.29
N GLY A 802 -24.38 -13.56 12.67
CA GLY A 802 -23.49 -12.56 12.13
C GLY A 802 -22.02 -12.73 12.54
N VAL A 803 -21.76 -13.04 13.81
CA VAL A 803 -20.38 -13.21 14.32
C VAL A 803 -19.65 -14.37 13.64
N PRO A 804 -20.20 -15.59 13.53
CA PRO A 804 -19.49 -16.66 12.83
C PRO A 804 -19.19 -16.36 11.37
N ILE A 805 -20.13 -15.71 10.65
CA ILE A 805 -19.93 -15.34 9.25
C ILE A 805 -18.83 -14.26 9.14
N SER A 806 -18.85 -13.27 10.04
CA SER A 806 -17.80 -12.24 10.04
C SER A 806 -16.42 -12.80 10.38
N LEU A 807 -16.33 -13.78 11.28
CA LEU A 807 -15.09 -14.49 11.57
C LEU A 807 -14.57 -15.26 10.35
N LEU A 808 -15.48 -15.86 9.57
CA LEU A 808 -15.11 -16.53 8.32
C LEU A 808 -14.57 -15.55 7.28
N ILE A 809 -15.16 -14.35 7.16
CA ILE A 809 -14.64 -13.28 6.30
C ILE A 809 -13.29 -12.78 6.82
N THR A 810 -13.14 -12.62 8.13
CA THR A 810 -11.86 -12.25 8.75
C THR A 810 -10.78 -13.30 8.45
N LEU A 811 -11.14 -14.59 8.47
CA LEU A 811 -10.22 -15.67 8.08
C LEU A 811 -9.83 -15.57 6.59
N LEU A 812 -10.75 -15.22 5.70
CA LEU A 812 -10.43 -15.00 4.28
C LEU A 812 -9.49 -13.80 4.09
N ILE A 813 -9.69 -12.71 4.84
CA ILE A 813 -8.78 -11.56 4.86
C ILE A 813 -7.39 -12.00 5.34
N HIS A 814 -7.34 -12.75 6.44
CA HIS A 814 -6.11 -13.31 6.98
C HIS A 814 -5.35 -14.15 5.95
N MET A 815 -6.03 -15.07 5.25
CA MET A 815 -5.43 -15.91 4.20
C MET A 815 -4.85 -15.10 3.02
N VAL A 816 -5.42 -13.94 2.71
CA VAL A 816 -4.90 -13.05 1.67
C VAL A 816 -3.65 -12.34 2.16
N VAL A 817 -3.68 -11.83 3.40
CA VAL A 817 -2.58 -11.06 3.99
C VAL A 817 -1.37 -11.94 4.30
N THR A 818 -1.58 -13.16 4.82
CA THR A 818 -0.48 -14.07 5.20
C THR A 818 0.27 -14.68 4.02
N ARG A 819 -0.12 -14.38 2.79
CA ARG A 819 0.70 -14.76 1.62
C ARG A 819 2.03 -14.02 1.57
N GLU A 820 2.09 -12.82 2.16
CA GLU A 820 3.25 -11.92 2.12
C GLU A 820 3.74 -11.48 3.50
N PHE A 821 2.82 -11.37 4.46
CA PHE A 821 3.12 -10.82 5.77
C PHE A 821 2.89 -11.87 6.84
N ASP A 822 3.87 -12.15 7.68
CA ASP A 822 3.73 -13.04 8.84
C ASP A 822 2.95 -12.34 9.96
N VAL A 823 1.64 -12.29 9.81
CA VAL A 823 0.73 -11.68 10.77
C VAL A 823 -0.12 -12.76 11.44
N ALA A 824 -0.03 -12.90 12.74
CA ALA A 824 -0.88 -13.81 13.49
C ALA A 824 -2.38 -13.53 13.30
N PHE A 825 -3.22 -14.58 13.38
CA PHE A 825 -4.66 -14.41 13.26
C PHE A 825 -5.24 -13.47 14.32
N LEU A 826 -5.85 -12.37 13.87
CA LEU A 826 -6.45 -11.36 14.71
C LEU A 826 -7.91 -11.68 14.99
N VAL A 827 -8.21 -12.19 16.15
CA VAL A 827 -9.61 -12.35 16.58
C VAL A 827 -10.20 -10.96 16.89
N PRO A 828 -11.28 -10.54 16.19
CA PRO A 828 -11.82 -9.19 16.33
C PRO A 828 -12.69 -9.03 17.58
N PHE A 829 -12.12 -9.21 18.79
CA PHE A 829 -12.87 -9.11 20.05
C PHE A 829 -13.46 -7.71 20.28
N VAL A 830 -12.68 -6.66 20.00
CA VAL A 830 -13.11 -5.27 20.20
C VAL A 830 -14.30 -4.92 19.31
N PRO A 831 -14.27 -5.13 17.96
CA PRO A 831 -15.42 -4.85 17.12
C PRO A 831 -16.62 -5.74 17.44
N ILE A 832 -16.45 -7.01 17.86
CA ILE A 832 -17.55 -7.87 18.30
C ILE A 832 -18.24 -7.26 19.51
N THR A 833 -17.47 -6.81 20.52
CA THR A 833 -18.01 -6.21 21.74
C THR A 833 -18.73 -4.90 21.44
N ILE A 834 -18.12 -4.01 20.66
CA ILE A 834 -18.71 -2.72 20.24
C ILE A 834 -20.01 -2.97 19.46
N CYS A 835 -19.98 -3.92 18.52
CA CYS A 835 -21.14 -4.28 17.71
C CYS A 835 -22.29 -4.85 18.56
N ALA A 836 -21.98 -5.72 19.51
CA ALA A 836 -22.97 -6.31 20.41
C ALA A 836 -23.64 -5.22 21.27
N LEU A 837 -22.85 -4.36 21.91
CA LEU A 837 -23.37 -3.24 22.70
C LEU A 837 -24.18 -2.25 21.85
N GLY A 838 -23.62 -1.86 20.68
CA GLY A 838 -24.26 -0.93 19.75
C GLY A 838 -25.61 -1.42 19.23
N ILE A 839 -25.74 -2.69 18.87
CA ILE A 839 -26.99 -3.29 18.42
C ILE A 839 -28.05 -3.25 19.51
N PHE A 840 -27.72 -3.67 20.73
CA PHE A 840 -28.67 -3.62 21.83
C PHE A 840 -29.10 -2.18 22.13
N LEU A 841 -28.17 -1.22 22.14
CA LEU A 841 -28.45 0.18 22.36
C LEU A 841 -29.36 0.76 21.27
N LEU A 842 -29.06 0.52 20.01
CA LEU A 842 -29.86 0.95 18.86
C LEU A 842 -31.26 0.29 18.87
N VAL A 843 -31.35 -1.00 19.12
CA VAL A 843 -32.60 -1.75 19.16
C VAL A 843 -33.50 -1.24 20.31
N PHE A 844 -32.95 -1.02 21.49
CA PHE A 844 -33.72 -0.50 22.63
C PHE A 844 -34.12 0.96 22.45
N SER A 845 -33.26 1.82 21.93
CA SER A 845 -33.54 3.21 21.62
C SER A 845 -34.67 3.34 20.60
N THR A 846 -34.53 2.65 19.47
CA THR A 846 -35.52 2.65 18.39
C THR A 846 -36.87 2.10 18.83
N MET A 847 -36.87 1.02 19.64
CA MET A 847 -38.07 0.47 20.22
C MET A 847 -38.77 1.46 21.16
N SER A 848 -37.98 2.17 21.99
CA SER A 848 -38.51 3.15 22.92
C SER A 848 -39.21 4.30 22.19
N ASP A 849 -38.61 4.80 21.12
CA ASP A 849 -39.17 5.87 20.28
C ASP A 849 -40.44 5.41 19.53
N ALA A 850 -40.38 4.23 18.93
CA ALA A 850 -41.56 3.67 18.25
C ALA A 850 -42.74 3.39 19.22
N MET A 851 -42.44 2.98 20.44
CA MET A 851 -43.51 2.77 21.48
C MET A 851 -44.07 4.08 22.01
N ARG A 852 -43.30 5.18 22.07
CA ARG A 852 -43.85 6.52 22.40
C ARG A 852 -44.88 6.92 21.37
N LYS A 853 -44.56 6.78 20.05
CA LYS A 853 -45.49 7.10 18.95
C LYS A 853 -46.78 6.28 18.95
N ILE A 854 -46.76 5.06 19.50
CA ILE A 854 -47.96 4.23 19.65
C ILE A 854 -48.80 4.67 20.87
N ASN A 855 -48.16 5.05 21.99
CA ASN A 855 -48.86 5.49 23.19
C ASN A 855 -49.60 6.81 23.00
N ASP A 856 -49.13 7.70 22.13
CA ASP A 856 -49.75 8.99 21.85
C ASP A 856 -51.01 8.87 20.97
N GLN A 857 -51.40 7.64 20.56
CA GLN A 857 -52.60 7.39 19.74
C GLN A 857 -53.71 6.68 20.51
N ASN A 858 -54.94 7.11 20.31
CA ASN A 858 -56.12 6.56 20.96
C ASN A 858 -56.34 5.11 20.54
N THR A 859 -56.40 4.17 21.47
CA THR A 859 -56.58 2.73 21.25
C THR A 859 -57.88 2.44 20.51
N ILE A 860 -58.94 3.23 20.76
CA ILE A 860 -60.29 3.08 20.14
C ILE A 860 -60.24 3.52 18.67
N GLU A 861 -59.51 4.57 18.32
CA GLU A 861 -59.33 5.02 16.95
C GLU A 861 -58.52 3.99 16.14
N THR A 862 -57.46 3.43 16.75
CA THR A 862 -56.62 2.39 16.09
C THR A 862 -57.36 1.10 15.80
N LEU A 863 -58.40 0.75 16.59
CA LEU A 863 -59.26 -0.41 16.36
C LEU A 863 -60.36 -0.12 15.33
N LYS A 864 -60.86 1.14 15.23
CA LYS A 864 -61.87 1.58 14.28
C LYS A 864 -61.34 1.84 12.87
N ASP A 865 -60.06 2.17 12.72
CA ASP A 865 -59.44 2.43 11.45
C ASP A 865 -59.29 1.14 10.60
N GLU A 866 -60.33 0.82 9.88
CA GLU A 866 -60.34 -0.30 8.89
C GLU A 866 -59.53 0.00 7.64
N ASN A 867 -59.05 1.23 7.44
CA ASN A 867 -58.51 1.75 6.19
C ASN A 867 -57.01 2.14 6.20
N GLN A 868 -56.28 1.88 7.28
CA GLN A 868 -54.82 2.09 7.29
C GLN A 868 -53.98 0.82 7.08
#